data_e3164b3a17740866de2eed85f10ccdf8
#
_entry.id   e3164b3a17740866de2eed85f10ccdf8
#
_cell.length_a   1.000
_cell.length_b   1.000
_cell.length_c   1.000
_cell.angle_alpha   90.00
_cell.angle_beta   90.00
_cell.angle_gamma   90.00
#
_symmetry.space_group_name_H-M   'P 1'
#
loop_
_entity.id
_entity.type
_entity.pdbx_description
1 polymer ?
#
loop_
_entity_poly.entity_id
_entity_poly.type
_entity_poly.pdbx_seq_one_letter_code
_entity_poly.pdbx_strand_id
1 'polypeptide(L)'
;VARATLAVGVAALVTDSFDEPAHVTMLVTLSALALALDAVDGRVARRSKTASKLGARFDGEVDAFLILVLSVYVARSTGAWVLAVGAARYAFFAAGWLLPWMREPLPPRFWRKVVAATQGVVLTIAAAEVLPPALTQAALVGALALLCESFGRDVWWLWAHRHTTQGRVAAVADRDPAAHVGPRRGRMRTSLAAVLTIAAILLVWVALVAPDHPSRFTLSAFVRLPLEGIVVIALALALPTTARRVLAWVVGPALGLLVIVKVLDLGLYAAFDRPFDPIADWRYTGIGIETLRDSVGPRDAYLVVAGAAMLIVAVLVLTTLAVRRLTRLAAGHRRWSLHAITALGAVWVLCWVFGAQLVSHVPIASTSAASLAAEEVRAVRAGIKDRAIFADEIRRDRFRGTPGAQLLAGLRGKDVIVAFVESYGKVAVRGSSFSPRVDALLDEGTERLRAAGFHARSAFLTSPTFGGASWLAHSTLHSGAWVNRQWRYDQLVASDRFTLSHAFKRAGWRTVDYVPANDRNWPQRSFYGYDKVYDQRNLGYLGPRFAFAPMPDQYVLLALQSLELAKRDRRPLFAEVDMVSSHAPWTRIPELIDWGDVGNGSIFNSIPVGEVTTAALWSDQDAVRAAYARSIEYSLNTLVSFVEHYGDDDLVLVVLGDHQPSTIVTRLHPELSHDVPISIIAHDPAVLDQIAGWGWEDGLRPSPQAPVWPMSAFRDRFLSAFDTQPAAG
;
A
#
# COMPACT_ATOMS: atom_id res chain seq x y z
N VAL A 1 -28.41 -24.31 -18.27
CA VAL A 1 -29.54 -23.45 -17.86
C VAL A 1 -29.06 -22.41 -16.87
N ALA A 2 -28.43 -22.76 -15.73
CA ALA A 2 -27.99 -21.79 -14.71
C ALA A 2 -27.11 -20.65 -15.29
N ARG A 3 -26.14 -20.96 -16.14
CA ARG A 3 -25.26 -19.96 -16.78
C ARG A 3 -26.03 -18.99 -17.69
N ALA A 4 -26.99 -19.52 -18.46
CA ALA A 4 -27.84 -18.66 -19.30
C ALA A 4 -28.70 -17.72 -18.44
N THR A 5 -29.22 -18.20 -17.32
CA THR A 5 -29.97 -17.35 -16.38
C THR A 5 -29.07 -16.25 -15.80
N LEU A 6 -27.83 -16.56 -15.43
CA LEU A 6 -26.87 -15.57 -14.94
C LEU A 6 -26.52 -14.54 -16.03
N ALA A 7 -26.28 -14.99 -17.26
CA ALA A 7 -25.97 -14.09 -18.37
C ALA A 7 -27.14 -13.14 -18.71
N VAL A 8 -28.39 -13.63 -18.62
CA VAL A 8 -29.58 -12.78 -18.73
C VAL A 8 -29.73 -11.82 -17.57
N GLY A 9 -29.39 -12.26 -16.34
CA GLY A 9 -29.33 -11.38 -15.17
C GLY A 9 -28.32 -10.23 -15.34
N VAL A 10 -27.13 -10.54 -15.88
CA VAL A 10 -26.13 -9.51 -16.23
C VAL A 10 -26.68 -8.56 -17.30
N ALA A 11 -27.38 -9.08 -18.32
CA ALA A 11 -27.98 -8.24 -19.36
C ALA A 11 -29.05 -7.31 -18.78
N ALA A 12 -29.88 -7.79 -17.87
CA ALA A 12 -30.88 -6.96 -17.20
C ALA A 12 -30.23 -5.82 -16.40
N LEU A 13 -29.17 -6.12 -15.62
CA LEU A 13 -28.42 -5.10 -14.88
C LEU A 13 -27.71 -4.07 -15.79
N VAL A 14 -27.20 -4.51 -16.94
CA VAL A 14 -26.62 -3.59 -17.93
C VAL A 14 -27.70 -2.70 -18.55
N THR A 15 -28.88 -3.23 -18.84
CA THR A 15 -30.00 -2.44 -19.36
C THR A 15 -30.47 -1.43 -18.31
N ASP A 16 -30.65 -1.84 -17.06
CA ASP A 16 -31.05 -1.00 -15.94
C ASP A 16 -30.04 0.14 -15.71
N SER A 17 -28.75 -0.14 -15.94
CA SER A 17 -27.67 0.85 -15.78
C SER A 17 -27.72 2.03 -16.77
N PHE A 18 -28.61 2.03 -17.74
CA PHE A 18 -28.84 3.19 -18.64
C PHE A 18 -29.74 4.25 -18.01
N ASP A 19 -30.63 3.83 -17.12
CA ASP A 19 -31.63 4.69 -16.48
C ASP A 19 -31.30 5.00 -15.02
N GLU A 20 -30.59 4.09 -14.30
CA GLU A 20 -30.22 4.22 -12.90
C GLU A 20 -28.71 3.96 -12.66
N PRO A 21 -28.13 4.36 -11.49
CA PRO A 21 -26.75 4.05 -11.16
C PRO A 21 -26.48 2.54 -11.15
N ALA A 22 -25.46 2.10 -11.88
CA ALA A 22 -25.16 0.69 -12.07
C ALA A 22 -24.90 -0.06 -10.77
N HIS A 23 -25.53 -1.20 -10.57
CA HIS A 23 -25.23 -2.15 -9.50
C HIS A 23 -23.97 -2.97 -9.81
N VAL A 24 -22.79 -2.31 -9.86
CA VAL A 24 -21.49 -2.86 -10.30
C VAL A 24 -21.15 -4.16 -9.58
N THR A 25 -21.29 -4.19 -8.25
CA THR A 25 -20.98 -5.39 -7.44
C THR A 25 -21.79 -6.60 -7.86
N MET A 26 -23.09 -6.41 -8.12
CA MET A 26 -23.98 -7.50 -8.54
C MET A 26 -23.66 -7.95 -9.97
N LEU A 27 -23.39 -7.02 -10.87
CA LEU A 27 -22.99 -7.27 -12.25
C LEU A 27 -21.69 -8.10 -12.31
N VAL A 28 -20.66 -7.67 -11.58
CA VAL A 28 -19.35 -8.35 -11.49
C VAL A 28 -19.48 -9.73 -10.84
N THR A 29 -20.27 -9.86 -9.76
CA THR A 29 -20.46 -11.13 -9.08
C THR A 29 -21.17 -12.16 -9.97
N LEU A 30 -22.26 -11.77 -10.65
CA LEU A 30 -22.98 -12.66 -11.56
C LEU A 30 -22.12 -13.06 -12.76
N SER A 31 -21.33 -12.11 -13.32
CA SER A 31 -20.40 -12.38 -14.42
C SER A 31 -19.29 -13.36 -14.02
N ALA A 32 -18.66 -13.13 -12.87
CA ALA A 32 -17.63 -14.01 -12.33
C ALA A 32 -18.17 -15.42 -12.04
N LEU A 33 -19.38 -15.53 -11.49
CA LEU A 33 -20.05 -16.80 -11.22
C LEU A 33 -20.38 -17.55 -12.52
N ALA A 34 -20.84 -16.85 -13.57
CA ALA A 34 -21.10 -17.43 -14.87
C ALA A 34 -19.84 -18.00 -15.53
N LEU A 35 -18.71 -17.25 -15.45
CA LEU A 35 -17.39 -17.70 -15.93
C LEU A 35 -16.83 -18.89 -15.13
N ALA A 36 -16.99 -18.88 -13.80
CA ALA A 36 -16.56 -19.98 -12.95
C ALA A 36 -17.36 -21.28 -13.24
N LEU A 37 -18.68 -21.17 -13.42
CA LEU A 37 -19.52 -22.30 -13.78
C LEU A 37 -19.15 -22.90 -15.15
N ASP A 38 -18.70 -22.11 -16.14
CA ASP A 38 -18.20 -22.64 -17.41
C ASP A 38 -17.02 -23.59 -17.22
N ALA A 39 -16.07 -23.20 -16.35
CA ALA A 39 -14.91 -24.03 -16.04
C ALA A 39 -15.31 -25.37 -15.35
N VAL A 40 -16.38 -25.36 -14.54
CA VAL A 40 -16.90 -26.54 -13.83
C VAL A 40 -17.71 -27.43 -14.75
N ASP A 41 -18.67 -26.87 -15.49
CA ASP A 41 -19.57 -27.62 -16.40
C ASP A 41 -18.79 -28.39 -17.47
N GLY A 42 -17.75 -27.77 -18.05
CA GLY A 42 -16.86 -28.43 -18.99
C GLY A 42 -16.06 -29.61 -18.39
N ARG A 43 -15.77 -29.58 -17.08
CA ARG A 43 -15.12 -30.72 -16.37
C ARG A 43 -16.12 -31.84 -16.07
N VAL A 44 -17.31 -31.47 -15.60
CA VAL A 44 -18.37 -32.43 -15.25
C VAL A 44 -18.86 -33.18 -16.51
N ALA A 45 -19.18 -32.45 -17.59
CA ALA A 45 -19.63 -33.07 -18.85
C ALA A 45 -18.62 -34.05 -19.45
N ARG A 46 -17.31 -33.78 -19.33
CA ARG A 46 -16.26 -34.70 -19.77
C ARG A 46 -16.13 -35.93 -18.88
N ARG A 47 -16.36 -35.80 -17.53
CA ARG A 47 -16.31 -36.91 -16.59
C ARG A 47 -17.54 -37.84 -16.69
N SER A 48 -18.72 -37.23 -16.87
CA SER A 48 -20.00 -37.96 -16.97
C SER A 48 -20.31 -38.49 -18.37
N LYS A 49 -19.47 -38.25 -19.39
CA LYS A 49 -19.67 -38.63 -20.81
C LYS A 49 -20.99 -38.12 -21.41
N THR A 50 -21.57 -37.03 -20.85
CA THR A 50 -22.84 -36.46 -21.30
C THR A 50 -22.69 -35.32 -22.30
N ALA A 51 -21.46 -35.09 -22.84
CA ALA A 51 -21.18 -34.04 -23.80
C ALA A 51 -21.95 -34.25 -25.11
N SER A 52 -22.89 -33.35 -25.44
CA SER A 52 -23.64 -33.33 -26.70
C SER A 52 -23.19 -32.20 -27.60
N LYS A 53 -23.39 -32.39 -28.96
CA LYS A 53 -23.08 -31.32 -29.92
C LYS A 53 -23.97 -30.11 -29.72
N LEU A 54 -25.22 -30.29 -29.28
CA LEU A 54 -26.16 -29.21 -28.98
C LEU A 54 -25.72 -28.43 -27.72
N GLY A 55 -25.33 -29.14 -26.66
CA GLY A 55 -24.80 -28.51 -25.42
C GLY A 55 -23.56 -27.65 -25.68
N ALA A 56 -22.63 -28.16 -26.48
CA ALA A 56 -21.40 -27.41 -26.82
C ALA A 56 -21.66 -26.16 -27.67
N ARG A 57 -22.73 -26.14 -28.51
CA ARG A 57 -23.17 -24.96 -29.23
C ARG A 57 -23.84 -23.94 -28.30
N PHE A 58 -24.75 -24.43 -27.46
CA PHE A 58 -25.46 -23.60 -26.49
C PHE A 58 -24.48 -22.90 -25.52
N ASP A 59 -23.50 -23.62 -24.96
CA ASP A 59 -22.46 -23.03 -24.11
C ASP A 59 -21.69 -21.91 -24.81
N GLY A 60 -21.30 -22.14 -26.08
CA GLY A 60 -20.60 -21.12 -26.84
C GLY A 60 -21.44 -19.90 -27.16
N GLU A 61 -22.78 -20.01 -27.27
CA GLU A 61 -23.66 -18.85 -27.46
C GLU A 61 -23.88 -18.06 -26.17
N VAL A 62 -23.98 -18.75 -25.02
CA VAL A 62 -24.06 -18.10 -23.69
C VAL A 62 -22.79 -17.29 -23.40
N ASP A 63 -21.61 -17.84 -23.72
CA ASP A 63 -20.33 -17.12 -23.57
C ASP A 63 -20.28 -15.87 -24.46
N ALA A 64 -20.65 -16.02 -25.72
CA ALA A 64 -20.64 -14.89 -26.66
C ALA A 64 -21.62 -13.79 -26.27
N PHE A 65 -22.79 -14.17 -25.76
CA PHE A 65 -23.80 -13.25 -25.27
C PHE A 65 -23.29 -12.48 -24.03
N LEU A 66 -22.70 -13.17 -23.06
CA LEU A 66 -22.13 -12.55 -21.88
C LEU A 66 -21.01 -11.56 -22.24
N ILE A 67 -20.09 -11.96 -23.14
CA ILE A 67 -19.01 -11.09 -23.62
C ILE A 67 -19.58 -9.85 -24.33
N LEU A 68 -20.64 -9.99 -25.14
CA LEU A 68 -21.29 -8.86 -25.80
C LEU A 68 -21.90 -7.89 -24.77
N VAL A 69 -22.65 -8.40 -23.81
CA VAL A 69 -23.33 -7.58 -22.80
C VAL A 69 -22.30 -6.83 -21.95
N LEU A 70 -21.22 -7.49 -21.51
CA LEU A 70 -20.13 -6.83 -20.80
C LEU A 70 -19.40 -5.80 -21.65
N SER A 71 -19.24 -6.05 -22.97
CA SER A 71 -18.64 -5.07 -23.89
C SER A 71 -19.48 -3.80 -24.02
N VAL A 72 -20.81 -3.92 -23.98
CA VAL A 72 -21.73 -2.77 -24.00
C VAL A 72 -21.57 -1.95 -22.72
N TYR A 73 -21.48 -2.61 -21.57
CA TYR A 73 -21.28 -1.92 -20.30
C TYR A 73 -19.94 -1.17 -20.26
N VAL A 74 -18.83 -1.85 -20.57
CA VAL A 74 -17.45 -1.31 -20.51
C VAL A 74 -17.22 -0.23 -21.56
N ALA A 75 -17.91 -0.30 -22.71
CA ALA A 75 -17.80 0.71 -23.78
C ALA A 75 -18.22 2.12 -23.31
N ARG A 76 -19.05 2.23 -22.28
CA ARG A 76 -19.52 3.52 -21.74
C ARG A 76 -18.40 4.32 -21.06
N SER A 77 -17.51 3.63 -20.36
CA SER A 77 -16.39 4.27 -19.65
C SER A 77 -15.09 4.30 -20.46
N THR A 78 -14.90 3.33 -21.40
CA THR A 78 -13.60 3.14 -22.08
C THR A 78 -13.63 3.52 -23.56
N GLY A 79 -14.83 3.63 -24.17
CA GLY A 79 -15.02 4.01 -25.56
C GLY A 79 -15.62 2.90 -26.44
N ALA A 80 -16.31 3.30 -27.50
CA ALA A 80 -17.10 2.41 -28.37
C ALA A 80 -16.30 1.30 -29.09
N TRP A 81 -14.98 1.41 -29.19
CA TRP A 81 -14.10 0.40 -29.80
C TRP A 81 -14.17 -0.96 -29.07
N VAL A 82 -14.49 -0.96 -27.76
CA VAL A 82 -14.65 -2.18 -26.96
C VAL A 82 -15.80 -3.05 -27.46
N LEU A 83 -16.81 -2.48 -28.12
CA LEU A 83 -17.89 -3.24 -28.75
C LEU A 83 -17.39 -4.22 -29.80
N ALA A 84 -16.23 -3.98 -30.42
CA ALA A 84 -15.61 -4.91 -31.35
C ALA A 84 -15.28 -6.27 -30.70
N VAL A 85 -14.99 -6.29 -29.40
CA VAL A 85 -14.72 -7.51 -28.64
C VAL A 85 -15.98 -8.39 -28.57
N GLY A 86 -17.10 -7.82 -28.20
CA GLY A 86 -18.38 -8.53 -28.10
C GLY A 86 -19.01 -8.88 -29.46
N ALA A 87 -18.87 -7.99 -30.43
CA ALA A 87 -19.47 -8.15 -31.76
C ALA A 87 -18.72 -9.13 -32.69
N ALA A 88 -17.43 -9.39 -32.43
CA ALA A 88 -16.54 -10.15 -33.32
C ALA A 88 -17.11 -11.53 -33.72
N ARG A 89 -17.71 -12.26 -32.80
CA ARG A 89 -18.34 -13.57 -33.10
C ARG A 89 -19.54 -13.43 -34.05
N TYR A 90 -20.39 -12.46 -33.78
CA TYR A 90 -21.59 -12.22 -34.61
C TYR A 90 -21.20 -11.68 -35.97
N ALA A 91 -20.21 -10.80 -36.06
CA ALA A 91 -19.63 -10.33 -37.28
C ALA A 91 -19.03 -11.47 -38.13
N PHE A 92 -18.36 -12.44 -37.52
CA PHE A 92 -17.85 -13.61 -38.18
C PHE A 92 -18.97 -14.50 -38.75
N PHE A 93 -20.07 -14.70 -38.03
CA PHE A 93 -21.26 -15.39 -38.55
C PHE A 93 -21.94 -14.64 -39.67
N ALA A 94 -22.10 -13.32 -39.54
CA ALA A 94 -22.68 -12.48 -40.61
C ALA A 94 -21.80 -12.51 -41.87
N ALA A 95 -20.48 -12.46 -41.74
CA ALA A 95 -19.55 -12.63 -42.86
C ALA A 95 -19.73 -13.99 -43.56
N GLY A 96 -20.05 -15.05 -42.83
CA GLY A 96 -20.38 -16.37 -43.40
C GLY A 96 -21.66 -16.37 -44.24
N TRP A 97 -22.60 -15.45 -44.00
CA TRP A 97 -23.78 -15.29 -44.89
C TRP A 97 -23.42 -14.60 -46.21
N LEU A 98 -22.51 -13.66 -46.18
CA LEU A 98 -22.05 -12.91 -47.35
C LEU A 98 -21.00 -13.68 -48.17
N LEU A 99 -20.17 -14.49 -47.51
CA LEU A 99 -19.04 -15.20 -48.10
C LEU A 99 -19.21 -16.71 -47.92
N PRO A 100 -19.74 -17.45 -48.93
CA PRO A 100 -20.07 -18.88 -48.80
C PRO A 100 -18.90 -19.77 -48.34
N TRP A 101 -17.65 -19.43 -48.67
CA TRP A 101 -16.44 -20.14 -48.25
C TRP A 101 -16.15 -20.05 -46.75
N MET A 102 -16.75 -19.08 -46.04
CA MET A 102 -16.65 -18.95 -44.58
C MET A 102 -17.62 -19.84 -43.82
N ARG A 103 -18.53 -20.55 -44.49
CA ARG A 103 -19.51 -21.48 -43.85
C ARG A 103 -18.90 -22.84 -43.49
N GLU A 104 -17.73 -23.15 -43.99
CA GLU A 104 -17.09 -24.41 -43.72
C GLU A 104 -16.85 -24.66 -42.21
N PRO A 105 -17.04 -25.89 -41.74
CA PRO A 105 -16.86 -26.23 -40.36
C PRO A 105 -15.37 -26.09 -39.95
N LEU A 106 -15.12 -25.21 -39.01
CA LEU A 106 -13.78 -24.95 -38.48
C LEU A 106 -13.30 -26.14 -37.62
N PRO A 107 -12.05 -26.56 -37.75
CA PRO A 107 -11.51 -27.60 -36.89
C PRO A 107 -11.53 -27.19 -35.41
N PRO A 108 -11.83 -28.12 -34.47
CA PRO A 108 -11.85 -27.81 -33.04
C PRO A 108 -10.47 -27.37 -32.54
N ARG A 109 -10.37 -26.15 -32.00
CA ARG A 109 -9.11 -25.59 -31.47
C ARG A 109 -9.30 -25.16 -30.03
N PHE A 110 -8.43 -25.65 -29.15
CA PHE A 110 -8.45 -25.27 -27.71
C PHE A 110 -8.16 -23.78 -27.50
N TRP A 111 -7.33 -23.16 -28.37
CA TRP A 111 -6.95 -21.76 -28.32
C TRP A 111 -8.17 -20.81 -28.36
N ARG A 112 -9.20 -21.10 -29.15
CA ARG A 112 -10.44 -20.29 -29.16
C ARG A 112 -11.10 -20.22 -27.79
N LYS A 113 -11.09 -21.32 -27.04
CA LYS A 113 -11.63 -21.33 -25.67
C LYS A 113 -10.81 -20.49 -24.71
N VAL A 114 -9.48 -20.52 -24.85
CA VAL A 114 -8.58 -19.68 -24.05
C VAL A 114 -8.83 -18.21 -24.35
N VAL A 115 -8.90 -17.83 -25.65
CA VAL A 115 -9.16 -16.45 -26.04
C VAL A 115 -10.54 -16.00 -25.55
N ALA A 116 -11.60 -16.80 -25.71
CA ALA A 116 -12.94 -16.46 -25.21
C ALA A 116 -12.98 -16.29 -23.70
N ALA A 117 -12.33 -17.18 -22.93
CA ALA A 117 -12.23 -17.04 -21.49
C ALA A 117 -11.46 -15.78 -21.07
N THR A 118 -10.37 -15.44 -21.79
CA THR A 118 -9.61 -14.19 -21.56
C THR A 118 -10.49 -12.95 -21.78
N GLN A 119 -11.33 -12.94 -22.83
CA GLN A 119 -12.27 -11.84 -23.07
C GLN A 119 -13.24 -11.64 -21.90
N GLY A 120 -13.87 -12.75 -21.44
CA GLY A 120 -14.79 -12.71 -20.31
C GLY A 120 -14.14 -12.18 -19.03
N VAL A 121 -12.93 -12.65 -18.71
CA VAL A 121 -12.19 -12.22 -17.52
C VAL A 121 -11.79 -10.76 -17.61
N VAL A 122 -11.19 -10.32 -18.74
CA VAL A 122 -10.74 -8.93 -18.92
C VAL A 122 -11.92 -7.96 -18.88
N LEU A 123 -13.02 -8.29 -19.52
CA LEU A 123 -14.22 -7.45 -19.48
C LEU A 123 -14.89 -7.40 -18.12
N THR A 124 -14.89 -8.50 -17.36
CA THR A 124 -15.40 -8.51 -15.99
C THR A 124 -14.54 -7.65 -15.05
N ILE A 125 -13.20 -7.71 -15.19
CA ILE A 125 -12.28 -6.85 -14.44
C ILE A 125 -12.45 -5.38 -14.87
N ALA A 126 -12.61 -5.10 -16.16
CA ALA A 126 -12.86 -3.75 -16.66
C ALA A 126 -14.20 -3.19 -16.15
N ALA A 127 -15.24 -4.02 -16.09
CA ALA A 127 -16.56 -3.64 -15.56
C ALA A 127 -16.53 -3.37 -14.05
N ALA A 128 -15.58 -3.95 -13.32
CA ALA A 128 -15.39 -3.72 -11.90
C ALA A 128 -14.71 -2.36 -11.59
N GLU A 129 -14.13 -1.69 -12.59
CA GLU A 129 -13.43 -0.39 -12.49
C GLU A 129 -12.34 -0.33 -11.38
N VAL A 130 -11.78 -1.50 -11.01
CA VAL A 130 -10.77 -1.60 -9.94
C VAL A 130 -9.34 -1.32 -10.40
N LEU A 131 -9.09 -1.22 -11.72
CA LEU A 131 -7.79 -0.94 -12.29
C LEU A 131 -7.69 0.51 -12.78
N PRO A 132 -6.49 1.13 -12.71
CA PRO A 132 -6.24 2.41 -13.34
C PRO A 132 -6.65 2.41 -14.84
N PRO A 133 -7.21 3.52 -15.37
CA PRO A 133 -7.72 3.58 -16.75
C PRO A 133 -6.70 3.12 -17.80
N ALA A 134 -5.41 3.47 -17.64
CA ALA A 134 -4.35 3.07 -18.56
C ALA A 134 -4.13 1.54 -18.58
N LEU A 135 -4.20 0.87 -17.43
CA LEU A 135 -4.05 -0.59 -17.32
C LEU A 135 -5.29 -1.29 -17.86
N THR A 136 -6.49 -0.77 -17.61
CA THR A 136 -7.74 -1.28 -18.17
C THR A 136 -7.71 -1.21 -19.69
N GLN A 137 -7.33 -0.06 -20.27
CA GLN A 137 -7.17 0.10 -21.70
C GLN A 137 -6.13 -0.85 -22.30
N ALA A 138 -4.96 -0.98 -21.68
CA ALA A 138 -3.91 -1.90 -22.14
C ALA A 138 -4.37 -3.36 -22.11
N ALA A 139 -5.10 -3.78 -21.08
CA ALA A 139 -5.67 -5.13 -20.97
C ALA A 139 -6.73 -5.39 -22.05
N LEU A 140 -7.61 -4.42 -22.31
CA LEU A 140 -8.65 -4.52 -23.35
C LEU A 140 -8.04 -4.52 -24.76
N VAL A 141 -7.00 -3.70 -25.04
CA VAL A 141 -6.26 -3.72 -26.30
C VAL A 141 -5.57 -5.07 -26.51
N GLY A 142 -4.93 -5.60 -25.48
CA GLY A 142 -4.32 -6.94 -25.50
C GLY A 142 -5.35 -8.04 -25.78
N ALA A 143 -6.51 -7.96 -25.13
CA ALA A 143 -7.62 -8.87 -25.35
C ALA A 143 -8.13 -8.78 -26.81
N LEU A 144 -8.34 -7.57 -27.33
CA LEU A 144 -8.75 -7.36 -28.72
C LEU A 144 -7.70 -7.90 -29.72
N ALA A 145 -6.41 -7.69 -29.47
CA ALA A 145 -5.33 -8.22 -30.30
C ALA A 145 -5.33 -9.76 -30.35
N LEU A 146 -5.54 -10.43 -29.20
CA LEU A 146 -5.70 -11.88 -29.13
C LEU A 146 -6.93 -12.37 -29.89
N LEU A 147 -8.00 -11.60 -29.84
CA LEU A 147 -9.24 -11.89 -30.57
C LEU A 147 -9.02 -11.79 -32.08
N CYS A 148 -8.41 -10.70 -32.55
CA CYS A 148 -8.06 -10.48 -33.94
C CYS A 148 -7.13 -11.58 -34.48
N GLU A 149 -6.13 -11.99 -33.69
CA GLU A 149 -5.25 -13.11 -34.02
C GLU A 149 -6.04 -14.42 -34.19
N SER A 150 -6.94 -14.73 -33.24
CA SER A 150 -7.72 -15.96 -33.27
C SER A 150 -8.67 -16.02 -34.47
N PHE A 151 -9.45 -14.95 -34.72
CA PHE A 151 -10.36 -14.90 -35.87
C PHE A 151 -9.63 -14.75 -37.19
N GLY A 152 -8.58 -13.93 -37.26
CA GLY A 152 -7.75 -13.77 -38.45
C GLY A 152 -7.12 -15.10 -38.90
N ARG A 153 -6.70 -15.92 -37.97
CA ARG A 153 -6.19 -17.27 -38.24
C ARG A 153 -7.29 -18.22 -38.76
N ASP A 154 -8.51 -18.07 -38.24
CA ASP A 154 -9.67 -18.85 -38.69
C ASP A 154 -10.10 -18.45 -40.10
N VAL A 155 -10.18 -17.13 -40.40
CA VAL A 155 -10.46 -16.59 -41.71
C VAL A 155 -9.41 -17.03 -42.72
N TRP A 156 -8.12 -16.90 -42.36
CA TRP A 156 -7.02 -17.34 -43.26
C TRP A 156 -7.07 -18.84 -43.53
N TRP A 157 -7.39 -19.67 -42.51
CA TRP A 157 -7.55 -21.11 -42.71
C TRP A 157 -8.67 -21.43 -43.68
N LEU A 158 -9.85 -20.80 -43.54
CA LEU A 158 -10.99 -20.97 -44.42
C LEU A 158 -10.63 -20.49 -45.84
N TRP A 159 -9.95 -19.36 -45.97
CA TRP A 159 -9.52 -18.84 -47.28
C TRP A 159 -8.52 -19.76 -47.97
N ALA A 160 -7.58 -20.29 -47.26
CA ALA A 160 -6.55 -21.23 -47.82
C ALA A 160 -7.15 -22.57 -48.26
N HIS A 161 -8.30 -22.98 -47.73
CA HIS A 161 -8.96 -24.25 -48.08
C HIS A 161 -10.18 -24.08 -49.01
N ARG A 162 -10.50 -22.86 -49.47
CA ARG A 162 -11.67 -22.56 -50.31
C ARG A 162 -11.74 -23.29 -51.65
N HIS A 163 -10.61 -23.71 -52.19
CA HIS A 163 -10.49 -24.41 -53.48
C HIS A 163 -10.50 -25.93 -53.38
N THR A 164 -10.37 -26.51 -52.19
CA THR A 164 -10.38 -27.96 -52.00
C THR A 164 -11.74 -28.60 -52.02
N THR A 165 -12.82 -27.79 -51.93
CA THR A 165 -14.20 -28.28 -51.84
C THR A 165 -14.87 -28.46 -53.22
N GLN A 166 -14.44 -27.71 -54.24
CA GLN A 166 -15.00 -27.86 -55.59
C GLN A 166 -14.55 -29.16 -56.30
N GLY A 167 -13.44 -29.77 -55.87
CA GLY A 167 -12.96 -31.04 -56.40
C GLY A 167 -13.49 -32.30 -55.68
N ARG A 168 -14.21 -32.17 -54.57
CA ARG A 168 -14.64 -33.30 -53.76
C ARG A 168 -16.05 -33.82 -54.01
N VAL A 169 -16.85 -33.12 -54.79
CA VAL A 169 -18.20 -33.60 -55.24
C VAL A 169 -18.10 -34.61 -56.39
N ALA A 170 -16.97 -34.67 -57.09
CA ALA A 170 -16.76 -35.56 -58.24
C ALA A 170 -15.98 -36.85 -57.92
N ALA A 171 -15.53 -37.08 -56.70
CA ALA A 171 -14.64 -38.22 -56.38
C ALA A 171 -15.02 -38.99 -55.10
N VAL A 172 -16.35 -39.14 -54.84
CA VAL A 172 -16.85 -40.06 -53.77
C VAL A 172 -17.51 -41.27 -54.42
N ALA A 173 -16.77 -41.94 -55.28
CA ALA A 173 -17.01 -43.33 -55.62
C ALA A 173 -15.60 -43.97 -55.74
N ASP A 174 -15.25 -44.77 -54.77
CA ASP A 174 -14.04 -45.56 -54.73
C ASP A 174 -12.87 -44.97 -53.97
N ARG A 175 -12.69 -45.45 -52.69
CA ARG A 175 -11.43 -45.89 -52.11
C ARG A 175 -11.49 -46.05 -50.55
N ASP A 176 -11.09 -47.25 -50.17
CA ASP A 176 -10.68 -47.87 -48.94
C ASP A 176 -10.31 -46.97 -47.74
N PRO A 177 -10.74 -47.28 -46.48
CA PRO A 177 -10.50 -46.43 -45.30
C PRO A 177 -9.27 -46.87 -44.48
N ALA A 178 -8.14 -47.00 -45.14
CA ALA A 178 -6.91 -47.28 -44.38
C ALA A 178 -5.66 -46.65 -45.03
N ALA A 179 -5.43 -45.37 -44.86
CA ALA A 179 -4.08 -44.80 -44.85
C ALA A 179 -4.08 -43.26 -44.58
N HIS A 180 -3.20 -42.85 -43.66
CA HIS A 180 -2.63 -41.51 -43.48
C HIS A 180 -3.39 -40.48 -42.68
N VAL A 181 -3.36 -40.65 -41.35
CA VAL A 181 -3.37 -39.52 -40.40
C VAL A 181 -1.98 -38.85 -40.43
N GLY A 182 -1.82 -37.89 -41.30
CA GLY A 182 -0.58 -37.09 -41.41
C GLY A 182 -0.45 -35.99 -40.35
N PRO A 183 0.73 -35.42 -40.11
CA PRO A 183 1.20 -34.78 -38.87
C PRO A 183 0.85 -33.31 -38.74
N ARG A 184 -0.46 -32.92 -38.75
CA ARG A 184 -0.89 -31.50 -38.53
C ARG A 184 -1.28 -31.13 -37.10
N ARG A 185 -1.49 -32.11 -36.21
CA ARG A 185 -1.71 -31.90 -34.77
C ARG A 185 -0.45 -31.44 -34.00
N GLY A 186 0.76 -31.65 -34.56
CA GLY A 186 2.05 -31.33 -33.95
C GLY A 186 2.35 -29.84 -33.87
N ARG A 187 2.14 -29.07 -34.93
CA ARG A 187 2.58 -27.69 -35.04
C ARG A 187 1.87 -26.71 -34.07
N MET A 188 0.60 -26.93 -33.82
CA MET A 188 -0.17 -26.03 -32.93
C MET A 188 0.02 -26.35 -31.45
N ARG A 189 0.22 -27.66 -31.12
CA ARG A 189 0.65 -28.05 -29.77
C ARG A 189 2.07 -27.55 -29.47
N THR A 190 2.93 -27.48 -30.47
CA THR A 190 4.29 -26.93 -30.36
C THR A 190 4.28 -25.42 -30.19
N SER A 191 3.41 -24.66 -30.89
CA SER A 191 3.30 -23.20 -30.73
C SER A 191 2.77 -22.81 -29.35
N LEU A 192 1.68 -23.42 -28.87
CA LEU A 192 1.14 -23.18 -27.51
C LEU A 192 2.14 -23.63 -26.45
N ALA A 193 2.82 -24.76 -26.67
CA ALA A 193 3.87 -25.23 -25.76
C ALA A 193 5.04 -24.24 -25.72
N ALA A 194 5.42 -23.64 -26.82
CA ALA A 194 6.47 -22.60 -26.88
C ALA A 194 6.04 -21.34 -26.13
N VAL A 195 4.84 -20.81 -26.38
CA VAL A 195 4.29 -19.64 -25.68
C VAL A 195 4.24 -19.85 -24.17
N LEU A 196 3.70 -20.99 -23.72
CA LEU A 196 3.66 -21.32 -22.29
C LEU A 196 5.06 -21.51 -21.69
N THR A 197 6.03 -21.93 -22.48
CA THR A 197 7.43 -22.05 -22.01
C THR A 197 8.06 -20.66 -21.88
N ILE A 198 7.88 -19.79 -22.86
CA ILE A 198 8.37 -18.41 -22.81
C ILE A 198 7.72 -17.68 -21.62
N ALA A 199 6.41 -17.81 -21.45
CA ALA A 199 5.70 -17.23 -20.31
C ALA A 199 6.24 -17.76 -18.96
N ALA A 200 6.53 -19.06 -18.85
CA ALA A 200 7.13 -19.65 -17.66
C ALA A 200 8.55 -19.14 -17.40
N ILE A 201 9.37 -18.98 -18.46
CA ILE A 201 10.71 -18.40 -18.35
C ILE A 201 10.62 -16.96 -17.87
N LEU A 202 9.78 -16.14 -18.51
CA LEU A 202 9.60 -14.73 -18.13
C LEU A 202 9.09 -14.59 -16.70
N LEU A 203 8.10 -15.39 -16.31
CA LEU A 203 7.56 -15.37 -14.94
C LEU A 203 8.65 -15.71 -13.91
N VAL A 204 9.39 -16.78 -14.11
CA VAL A 204 10.47 -17.18 -13.18
C VAL A 204 11.61 -16.16 -13.20
N TRP A 205 11.96 -15.63 -14.38
CA TRP A 205 12.99 -14.60 -14.51
C TRP A 205 12.61 -13.35 -13.73
N VAL A 206 11.44 -12.76 -13.99
CA VAL A 206 10.95 -11.58 -13.28
C VAL A 206 10.85 -11.83 -11.78
N ALA A 207 10.32 -13.00 -11.37
CA ALA A 207 10.24 -13.36 -9.95
C ALA A 207 11.60 -13.34 -9.24
N LEU A 208 12.66 -13.79 -9.93
CA LEU A 208 14.02 -13.83 -9.38
C LEU A 208 14.71 -12.46 -9.36
N VAL A 209 14.55 -11.64 -10.44
CA VAL A 209 15.34 -10.40 -10.62
C VAL A 209 14.59 -9.12 -10.23
N ALA A 210 13.26 -9.14 -10.11
CA ALA A 210 12.48 -7.95 -9.73
C ALA A 210 13.00 -7.37 -8.41
N PRO A 211 13.20 -6.04 -8.33
CA PRO A 211 13.60 -5.38 -7.10
C PRO A 211 12.52 -5.46 -6.02
N ASP A 212 12.94 -5.37 -4.78
CA ASP A 212 12.15 -5.29 -3.55
C ASP A 212 11.96 -3.86 -3.04
N HIS A 213 12.70 -2.90 -3.62
CA HIS A 213 12.67 -1.50 -3.24
C HIS A 213 12.26 -0.60 -4.42
N PRO A 214 11.32 0.36 -4.24
CA PRO A 214 10.82 1.20 -5.34
C PRO A 214 11.91 2.01 -6.05
N SER A 215 12.90 2.56 -5.33
CA SER A 215 14.00 3.34 -5.94
C SER A 215 14.91 2.53 -6.85
N ARG A 216 14.89 1.19 -6.75
CA ARG A 216 15.67 0.27 -7.58
C ARG A 216 14.89 -0.25 -8.80
N PHE A 217 13.66 0.24 -9.02
CA PHE A 217 12.80 -0.23 -10.11
C PHE A 217 13.19 0.42 -11.43
N THR A 218 14.29 -0.06 -12.01
CA THR A 218 14.85 0.41 -13.29
C THR A 218 14.87 -0.72 -14.33
N LEU A 219 14.85 -0.38 -15.61
CA LEU A 219 14.94 -1.41 -16.68
C LEU A 219 16.20 -2.27 -16.57
N SER A 220 17.31 -1.69 -16.11
CA SER A 220 18.57 -2.42 -15.89
C SER A 220 18.47 -3.51 -14.82
N ALA A 221 17.57 -3.35 -13.82
CA ALA A 221 17.34 -4.37 -12.80
C ALA A 221 16.81 -5.69 -13.38
N PHE A 222 16.10 -5.65 -14.52
CA PHE A 222 15.53 -6.82 -15.16
C PHE A 222 16.48 -7.54 -16.10
N VAL A 223 17.69 -7.03 -16.35
CA VAL A 223 18.70 -7.64 -17.24
C VAL A 223 19.75 -8.42 -16.45
N ARG A 224 19.53 -8.68 -15.18
CA ARG A 224 20.45 -9.45 -14.31
C ARG A 224 20.33 -10.95 -14.58
N LEU A 225 21.43 -11.67 -14.42
CA LEU A 225 21.47 -13.14 -14.53
C LEU A 225 21.36 -13.77 -13.12
N PRO A 226 20.22 -14.37 -12.75
CA PRO A 226 20.03 -14.93 -11.41
C PRO A 226 20.70 -16.28 -11.26
N LEU A 227 21.59 -16.42 -10.27
CA LEU A 227 22.28 -17.69 -9.95
C LEU A 227 21.28 -18.78 -9.55
N GLU A 228 20.24 -18.41 -8.82
CA GLU A 228 19.23 -19.32 -8.28
C GLU A 228 18.53 -20.12 -9.39
N GLY A 229 18.21 -19.47 -10.51
CA GLY A 229 17.63 -20.13 -11.68
C GLY A 229 18.58 -21.18 -12.28
N ILE A 230 19.87 -20.84 -12.38
CA ILE A 230 20.92 -21.75 -12.87
C ILE A 230 21.03 -22.97 -11.93
N VAL A 231 21.11 -22.75 -10.62
CA VAL A 231 21.23 -23.81 -9.61
C VAL A 231 20.01 -24.74 -9.61
N VAL A 232 18.79 -24.19 -9.65
CA VAL A 232 17.56 -24.98 -9.67
C VAL A 232 17.49 -25.89 -10.90
N ILE A 233 17.87 -25.40 -12.08
CA ILE A 233 17.88 -26.23 -13.29
C ILE A 233 19.04 -27.25 -13.24
N ALA A 234 20.22 -26.90 -12.74
CA ALA A 234 21.32 -27.84 -12.54
C ALA A 234 20.92 -29.00 -11.61
N LEU A 235 20.28 -28.71 -10.47
CA LEU A 235 19.72 -29.70 -9.56
C LEU A 235 18.64 -30.55 -10.23
N ALA A 236 17.75 -29.95 -11.02
CA ALA A 236 16.71 -30.70 -11.75
C ALA A 236 17.30 -31.68 -12.80
N LEU A 237 18.48 -31.39 -13.34
CA LEU A 237 19.21 -32.28 -14.27
C LEU A 237 19.95 -33.42 -13.53
N ALA A 238 20.42 -33.17 -12.30
CA ALA A 238 21.13 -34.15 -11.48
C ALA A 238 20.18 -35.14 -10.79
N LEU A 239 19.00 -34.70 -10.38
CA LEU A 239 18.07 -35.46 -9.54
C LEU A 239 17.23 -36.47 -10.35
N PRO A 240 16.88 -37.64 -9.75
CA PRO A 240 15.93 -38.58 -10.31
C PRO A 240 14.51 -38.00 -10.41
N THR A 241 13.65 -38.62 -11.20
CA THR A 241 12.32 -38.09 -11.55
C THR A 241 11.46 -37.72 -10.33
N THR A 242 11.49 -38.53 -9.25
CA THR A 242 10.74 -38.31 -8.04
C THR A 242 11.26 -37.10 -7.26
N ALA A 243 12.58 -37.05 -7.02
CA ALA A 243 13.22 -35.94 -6.30
C ALA A 243 13.09 -34.62 -7.07
N ARG A 244 13.17 -34.66 -8.41
CA ARG A 244 12.91 -33.47 -9.26
C ARG A 244 11.46 -32.96 -9.14
N ARG A 245 10.46 -33.86 -9.00
CA ARG A 245 9.09 -33.44 -8.75
C ARG A 245 8.96 -32.75 -7.37
N VAL A 246 9.59 -33.33 -6.35
CA VAL A 246 9.62 -32.72 -5.02
C VAL A 246 10.30 -31.37 -5.07
N LEU A 247 11.47 -31.24 -5.70
CA LEU A 247 12.17 -29.97 -5.89
C LEU A 247 11.24 -28.91 -6.50
N ALA A 248 10.51 -29.25 -7.57
CA ALA A 248 9.60 -28.30 -8.21
C ALA A 248 8.39 -27.92 -7.35
N TRP A 249 7.91 -28.84 -6.50
CA TRP A 249 6.83 -28.57 -5.55
C TRP A 249 7.28 -27.76 -4.31
N VAL A 250 8.57 -27.70 -4.02
CA VAL A 250 9.15 -26.88 -2.96
C VAL A 250 9.57 -25.52 -3.52
N VAL A 251 10.34 -25.50 -4.59
CA VAL A 251 10.87 -24.26 -5.19
C VAL A 251 9.77 -23.40 -5.80
N GLY A 252 8.74 -23.99 -6.39
CA GLY A 252 7.65 -23.24 -7.02
C GLY A 252 6.86 -22.37 -6.05
N PRO A 253 6.31 -22.90 -4.95
CA PRO A 253 5.66 -22.11 -3.92
C PRO A 253 6.63 -21.16 -3.22
N ALA A 254 7.88 -21.57 -2.96
CA ALA A 254 8.87 -20.69 -2.34
C ALA A 254 9.15 -19.45 -3.22
N LEU A 255 9.25 -19.63 -4.54
CA LEU A 255 9.38 -18.52 -5.48
C LEU A 255 8.12 -17.63 -5.48
N GLY A 256 6.94 -18.22 -5.42
CA GLY A 256 5.68 -17.47 -5.30
C GLY A 256 5.60 -16.66 -4.01
N LEU A 257 6.03 -17.24 -2.88
CA LEU A 257 6.12 -16.53 -1.61
C LEU A 257 7.11 -15.36 -1.69
N LEU A 258 8.26 -15.57 -2.32
CA LEU A 258 9.25 -14.50 -2.54
C LEU A 258 8.65 -13.34 -3.35
N VAL A 259 7.87 -13.63 -4.39
CA VAL A 259 7.16 -12.58 -5.17
C VAL A 259 6.18 -11.81 -4.29
N ILE A 260 5.44 -12.51 -3.43
CA ILE A 260 4.49 -11.88 -2.51
C ILE A 260 5.22 -10.96 -1.54
N VAL A 261 6.33 -11.42 -0.93
CA VAL A 261 7.17 -10.59 -0.03
C VAL A 261 7.69 -9.36 -0.78
N LYS A 262 8.25 -9.49 -1.97
CA LYS A 262 8.72 -8.34 -2.78
C LYS A 262 7.61 -7.32 -3.06
N VAL A 263 6.38 -7.77 -3.35
CA VAL A 263 5.24 -6.87 -3.57
C VAL A 263 4.84 -6.16 -2.27
N LEU A 264 4.86 -6.87 -1.15
CA LEU A 264 4.61 -6.28 0.18
C LEU A 264 5.71 -5.27 0.55
N ASP A 265 6.98 -5.61 0.31
CA ASP A 265 8.11 -4.70 0.51
C ASP A 265 7.94 -3.41 -0.30
N LEU A 266 7.65 -3.52 -1.60
CA LEU A 266 7.41 -2.37 -2.47
C LEU A 266 6.31 -1.45 -1.92
N GLY A 267 5.21 -2.03 -1.43
CA GLY A 267 4.10 -1.28 -0.83
C GLY A 267 4.49 -0.62 0.50
N LEU A 268 5.18 -1.35 1.37
CA LEU A 268 5.57 -0.83 2.69
C LEU A 268 6.71 0.19 2.60
N TYR A 269 7.68 0.02 1.70
CA TYR A 269 8.67 1.06 1.43
C TYR A 269 8.03 2.33 0.87
N ALA A 270 7.02 2.19 0.01
CA ALA A 270 6.29 3.36 -0.51
C ALA A 270 5.48 4.08 0.56
N ALA A 271 4.94 3.38 1.54
CA ALA A 271 4.10 3.96 2.59
C ALA A 271 4.89 4.35 3.84
N PHE A 272 5.80 3.49 4.32
CA PHE A 272 6.41 3.54 5.65
C PHE A 272 7.94 3.52 5.63
N ASP A 273 8.58 3.60 4.47
CA ASP A 273 10.05 3.56 4.28
C ASP A 273 10.74 2.40 5.02
N ARG A 274 10.10 1.23 5.04
CA ARG A 274 10.63 0.01 5.66
C ARG A 274 10.18 -1.25 4.94
N PRO A 275 10.95 -2.36 5.05
CA PRO A 275 10.51 -3.66 4.52
C PRO A 275 9.34 -4.25 5.31
N PHE A 276 8.68 -5.23 4.71
CA PHE A 276 7.67 -6.05 5.37
C PHE A 276 8.28 -6.90 6.49
N ASP A 277 7.66 -6.89 7.66
CA ASP A 277 8.02 -7.76 8.78
C ASP A 277 7.01 -8.93 8.89
N PRO A 278 7.42 -10.17 8.51
CA PRO A 278 6.52 -11.32 8.50
C PRO A 278 5.92 -11.69 9.87
N ILE A 279 6.50 -11.20 10.97
CA ILE A 279 6.03 -11.50 12.33
C ILE A 279 5.12 -10.38 12.85
N ALA A 280 5.49 -9.12 12.58
CA ALA A 280 4.84 -7.95 13.17
C ALA A 280 3.65 -7.45 12.33
N ASP A 281 3.78 -7.43 11.00
CA ASP A 281 2.85 -6.69 10.14
C ASP A 281 1.49 -7.38 9.96
N TRP A 282 1.35 -8.65 10.29
CA TRP A 282 0.04 -9.32 10.33
C TRP A 282 -0.96 -8.65 11.29
N ARG A 283 -0.48 -7.98 12.33
CA ARG A 283 -1.32 -7.25 13.28
C ARG A 283 -1.92 -5.99 12.68
N TYR A 284 -1.27 -5.39 11.68
CA TYR A 284 -1.79 -4.25 10.95
C TYR A 284 -2.87 -4.60 9.92
N THR A 285 -3.06 -5.89 9.58
CA THR A 285 -4.07 -6.29 8.59
C THR A 285 -5.48 -5.87 8.99
N GLY A 286 -5.83 -5.94 10.28
CA GLY A 286 -7.10 -5.44 10.80
C GLY A 286 -7.27 -3.95 10.57
N ILE A 287 -6.27 -3.16 10.97
CA ILE A 287 -6.23 -1.69 10.82
C ILE A 287 -6.25 -1.34 9.32
N GLY A 288 -5.46 -2.03 8.49
CA GLY A 288 -5.44 -1.82 7.04
C GLY A 288 -6.78 -2.08 6.37
N ILE A 289 -7.50 -3.14 6.76
CA ILE A 289 -8.84 -3.44 6.25
C ILE A 289 -9.84 -2.36 6.71
N GLU A 290 -9.74 -1.87 7.94
CA GLU A 290 -10.59 -0.80 8.45
C GLU A 290 -10.34 0.51 7.70
N THR A 291 -9.08 0.92 7.55
CA THR A 291 -8.69 2.10 6.77
C THR A 291 -9.19 2.01 5.32
N LEU A 292 -9.10 0.81 4.74
CA LEU A 292 -9.63 0.55 3.40
C LEU A 292 -11.16 0.70 3.37
N ARG A 293 -11.87 0.16 4.38
CA ARG A 293 -13.33 0.31 4.51
C ARG A 293 -13.77 1.76 4.65
N ASP A 294 -13.02 2.54 5.42
CA ASP A 294 -13.31 3.97 5.63
C ASP A 294 -13.01 4.80 4.36
N SER A 295 -12.05 4.34 3.53
CA SER A 295 -11.64 5.04 2.30
C SER A 295 -12.52 4.75 1.10
N VAL A 296 -12.93 3.48 0.89
CA VAL A 296 -13.66 3.04 -0.32
C VAL A 296 -15.03 2.43 -0.03
N GLY A 297 -15.41 2.36 1.25
CA GLY A 297 -16.64 1.74 1.70
C GLY A 297 -16.52 0.22 1.93
N PRO A 298 -17.44 -0.36 2.75
CA PRO A 298 -17.29 -1.73 3.24
C PRO A 298 -17.37 -2.79 2.13
N ARG A 299 -18.19 -2.56 1.08
CA ARG A 299 -18.37 -3.53 -0.03
C ARG A 299 -17.12 -3.62 -0.89
N ASP A 300 -16.56 -2.48 -1.28
CA ASP A 300 -15.40 -2.43 -2.16
C ASP A 300 -14.14 -2.89 -1.44
N ALA A 301 -14.01 -2.62 -0.15
CA ALA A 301 -12.95 -3.16 0.69
C ALA A 301 -12.94 -4.69 0.70
N TYR A 302 -14.09 -5.37 0.84
CA TYR A 302 -14.16 -6.83 0.76
C TYR A 302 -13.78 -7.37 -0.62
N LEU A 303 -14.15 -6.66 -1.70
CA LEU A 303 -13.77 -7.06 -3.07
C LEU A 303 -12.26 -6.94 -3.27
N VAL A 304 -11.65 -5.88 -2.77
CA VAL A 304 -10.18 -5.69 -2.83
C VAL A 304 -9.47 -6.80 -2.06
N VAL A 305 -9.91 -7.11 -0.84
CA VAL A 305 -9.33 -8.19 -0.01
C VAL A 305 -9.50 -9.55 -0.69
N ALA A 306 -10.67 -9.85 -1.23
CA ALA A 306 -10.92 -11.10 -1.97
C ALA A 306 -10.07 -11.19 -3.24
N GLY A 307 -9.93 -10.08 -3.98
CA GLY A 307 -9.05 -9.97 -5.15
C GLY A 307 -7.58 -10.19 -4.80
N ALA A 308 -7.11 -9.61 -3.71
CA ALA A 308 -5.74 -9.81 -3.21
C ALA A 308 -5.49 -11.27 -2.81
N ALA A 309 -6.42 -11.90 -2.09
CA ALA A 309 -6.33 -13.32 -1.73
C ALA A 309 -6.28 -14.22 -2.97
N MET A 310 -7.11 -13.93 -3.98
CA MET A 310 -7.13 -14.67 -5.24
C MET A 310 -5.82 -14.48 -6.02
N LEU A 311 -5.24 -13.28 -6.03
CA LEU A 311 -3.96 -12.98 -6.65
C LEU A 311 -2.82 -13.75 -5.98
N ILE A 312 -2.78 -13.79 -4.64
CA ILE A 312 -1.81 -14.59 -3.86
C ILE A 312 -1.87 -16.06 -4.30
N VAL A 313 -3.05 -16.66 -4.33
CA VAL A 313 -3.24 -18.05 -4.77
C VAL A 313 -2.79 -18.23 -6.23
N ALA A 314 -3.14 -17.31 -7.11
CA ALA A 314 -2.73 -17.36 -8.52
C ALA A 314 -1.21 -17.30 -8.66
N VAL A 315 -0.52 -16.43 -7.95
CA VAL A 315 0.96 -16.32 -7.96
C VAL A 315 1.58 -17.64 -7.51
N LEU A 316 1.16 -18.22 -6.38
CA LEU A 316 1.66 -19.50 -5.88
C LEU A 316 1.45 -20.65 -6.86
N VAL A 317 0.30 -20.72 -7.51
CA VAL A 317 -0.03 -21.75 -8.50
C VAL A 317 0.78 -21.56 -9.79
N LEU A 318 0.83 -20.33 -10.32
CA LEU A 318 1.50 -20.05 -11.59
C LEU A 318 3.01 -20.23 -11.49
N THR A 319 3.66 -19.79 -10.41
CA THR A 319 5.09 -20.01 -10.18
C THR A 319 5.40 -21.52 -10.04
N THR A 320 4.56 -22.26 -9.33
CA THR A 320 4.70 -23.72 -9.18
C THR A 320 4.56 -24.43 -10.53
N LEU A 321 3.59 -24.06 -11.35
CA LEU A 321 3.38 -24.62 -12.68
C LEU A 321 4.53 -24.26 -13.62
N ALA A 322 5.05 -23.03 -13.54
CA ALA A 322 6.20 -22.56 -14.32
C ALA A 322 7.47 -23.36 -13.98
N VAL A 323 7.84 -23.47 -12.70
CA VAL A 323 9.01 -24.25 -12.25
C VAL A 323 8.88 -25.73 -12.66
N ARG A 324 7.70 -26.34 -12.46
CA ARG A 324 7.43 -27.73 -12.91
C ARG A 324 7.54 -27.91 -14.41
N ARG A 325 7.16 -26.91 -15.19
CA ARG A 325 7.29 -26.94 -16.64
C ARG A 325 8.74 -26.84 -17.05
N LEU A 326 9.50 -25.88 -16.51
CA LEU A 326 10.90 -25.65 -16.86
C LEU A 326 11.80 -26.83 -16.46
N THR A 327 11.64 -27.36 -15.26
CA THR A 327 12.40 -28.53 -14.79
C THR A 327 12.10 -29.80 -15.59
N ARG A 328 10.86 -29.99 -16.06
CA ARG A 328 10.50 -31.11 -16.97
C ARG A 328 11.08 -30.92 -18.34
N LEU A 329 11.02 -29.70 -18.87
CA LEU A 329 11.58 -29.38 -20.20
C LEU A 329 13.11 -29.58 -20.22
N ALA A 330 13.79 -29.04 -19.21
CA ALA A 330 15.24 -29.19 -19.05
C ALA A 330 15.65 -30.66 -19.01
N ALA A 331 14.93 -31.49 -18.26
CA ALA A 331 15.23 -32.93 -18.20
C ALA A 331 14.92 -33.68 -19.50
N GLY A 332 13.90 -33.25 -20.25
CA GLY A 332 13.57 -33.82 -21.57
C GLY A 332 14.64 -33.57 -22.65
N HIS A 333 15.38 -32.45 -22.51
CA HIS A 333 16.42 -32.03 -23.43
C HIS A 333 17.80 -31.99 -22.73
N ARG A 334 18.12 -33.01 -21.94
CA ARG A 334 19.24 -33.02 -20.97
C ARG A 334 20.57 -32.53 -21.55
N ARG A 335 20.96 -32.98 -22.75
CA ARG A 335 22.23 -32.57 -23.36
C ARG A 335 22.31 -31.08 -23.64
N TRP A 336 21.28 -30.53 -24.29
CA TRP A 336 21.20 -29.09 -24.59
C TRP A 336 21.10 -28.24 -23.31
N SER A 337 20.34 -28.70 -22.33
CA SER A 337 20.19 -28.02 -21.05
C SER A 337 21.49 -27.99 -20.25
N LEU A 338 22.29 -29.08 -20.29
CA LEU A 338 23.63 -29.09 -19.68
C LEU A 338 24.56 -28.06 -20.31
N HIS A 339 24.65 -28.01 -21.65
CA HIS A 339 25.47 -27.00 -22.32
C HIS A 339 25.01 -25.58 -22.03
N ALA A 340 23.68 -25.33 -22.04
CA ALA A 340 23.12 -24.01 -21.75
C ALA A 340 23.43 -23.58 -20.31
N ILE A 341 23.23 -24.46 -19.32
CA ILE A 341 23.50 -24.16 -17.91
C ILE A 341 24.98 -23.97 -17.63
N THR A 342 25.86 -24.78 -18.26
CA THR A 342 27.30 -24.61 -18.11
C THR A 342 27.76 -23.27 -18.72
N ALA A 343 27.25 -22.91 -19.91
CA ALA A 343 27.54 -21.62 -20.53
C ALA A 343 27.05 -20.44 -19.71
N LEU A 344 25.78 -20.49 -19.22
CA LEU A 344 25.20 -19.43 -18.35
C LEU A 344 25.96 -19.34 -17.02
N GLY A 345 26.34 -20.49 -16.44
CA GLY A 345 27.14 -20.52 -15.22
C GLY A 345 28.53 -19.92 -15.41
N ALA A 346 29.19 -20.25 -16.53
CA ALA A 346 30.47 -19.64 -16.86
C ALA A 346 30.37 -18.13 -17.07
N VAL A 347 29.35 -17.66 -17.80
CA VAL A 347 29.06 -16.22 -17.97
C VAL A 347 28.81 -15.56 -16.62
N TRP A 348 28.02 -16.20 -15.75
CA TRP A 348 27.74 -15.68 -14.41
C TRP A 348 29.01 -15.52 -13.58
N VAL A 349 29.87 -16.56 -13.56
CA VAL A 349 31.17 -16.55 -12.85
C VAL A 349 32.09 -15.47 -13.41
N LEU A 350 32.20 -15.34 -14.72
CA LEU A 350 33.02 -14.30 -15.37
C LEU A 350 32.47 -12.90 -14.99
N CYS A 351 31.14 -12.66 -15.08
CA CYS A 351 30.57 -11.41 -14.69
C CYS A 351 30.79 -11.08 -13.19
N TRP A 352 30.77 -12.11 -12.35
CA TRP A 352 31.03 -11.95 -10.91
C TRP A 352 32.50 -11.64 -10.62
N VAL A 353 33.44 -12.40 -11.22
CA VAL A 353 34.90 -12.21 -11.02
C VAL A 353 35.37 -10.84 -11.52
N PHE A 354 34.90 -10.42 -12.70
CA PHE A 354 35.28 -9.14 -13.30
C PHE A 354 34.43 -7.95 -12.82
N GLY A 355 33.46 -8.17 -11.93
CA GLY A 355 32.57 -7.12 -11.44
C GLY A 355 31.75 -6.46 -12.55
N ALA A 356 31.39 -7.23 -13.61
CA ALA A 356 30.71 -6.67 -14.77
C ALA A 356 29.38 -6.01 -14.40
N GLN A 357 29.22 -4.73 -14.79
CA GLN A 357 28.03 -3.91 -14.51
C GLN A 357 27.46 -3.44 -15.85
N LEU A 358 26.11 -3.45 -15.94
CA LEU A 358 25.41 -2.93 -17.14
C LEU A 358 25.31 -1.41 -17.11
N VAL A 359 25.09 -0.87 -15.91
CA VAL A 359 25.06 0.54 -15.55
C VAL A 359 25.77 0.65 -14.20
N SER A 360 26.30 1.81 -13.84
CA SER A 360 26.94 2.04 -12.54
C SER A 360 26.07 1.50 -11.40
N HIS A 361 26.66 0.67 -10.54
CA HIS A 361 26.01 0.03 -9.38
C HIS A 361 24.97 -1.07 -9.68
N VAL A 362 24.82 -1.53 -10.94
CA VAL A 362 23.93 -2.65 -11.31
C VAL A 362 24.73 -3.86 -11.82
N PRO A 363 25.13 -4.81 -10.94
CA PRO A 363 25.89 -5.98 -11.35
C PRO A 363 25.03 -6.92 -12.20
N ILE A 364 25.63 -7.51 -13.25
CA ILE A 364 24.98 -8.51 -14.11
C ILE A 364 24.77 -9.81 -13.34
N ALA A 365 25.79 -10.25 -12.59
CA ALA A 365 25.69 -11.45 -11.74
C ALA A 365 24.85 -11.15 -10.49
N SER A 366 23.70 -11.80 -10.35
CA SER A 366 22.73 -11.55 -9.27
C SER A 366 22.50 -12.80 -8.41
N THR A 367 22.39 -12.57 -7.09
CA THR A 367 21.91 -13.51 -6.07
C THR A 367 20.76 -12.90 -5.27
N SER A 368 19.98 -12.00 -5.89
CA SER A 368 19.00 -11.16 -5.20
C SER A 368 17.89 -11.94 -4.49
N ALA A 369 17.45 -13.07 -5.05
CA ALA A 369 16.44 -13.91 -4.43
C ALA A 369 16.97 -14.63 -3.17
N ALA A 370 18.18 -15.15 -3.23
CA ALA A 370 18.84 -15.82 -2.10
C ALA A 370 19.22 -14.80 -1.00
N SER A 371 19.70 -13.60 -1.38
CA SER A 371 20.04 -12.56 -0.42
C SER A 371 18.80 -12.06 0.32
N LEU A 372 17.69 -11.78 -0.37
CA LEU A 372 16.43 -11.40 0.27
C LEU A 372 15.93 -12.48 1.22
N ALA A 373 15.90 -13.75 0.80
CA ALA A 373 15.49 -14.85 1.68
C ALA A 373 16.41 -14.98 2.91
N ALA A 374 17.72 -14.78 2.75
CA ALA A 374 18.65 -14.78 3.89
C ALA A 374 18.49 -13.55 4.79
N GLU A 375 18.15 -12.40 4.23
CA GLU A 375 17.83 -11.17 4.98
C GLU A 375 16.58 -11.35 5.81
N GLU A 376 15.52 -11.91 5.25
CA GLU A 376 14.28 -12.23 5.98
C GLU A 376 14.53 -13.18 7.15
N VAL A 377 15.30 -14.27 6.94
CA VAL A 377 15.65 -15.20 8.04
C VAL A 377 16.48 -14.50 9.10
N ARG A 378 17.42 -13.62 8.71
CA ARG A 378 18.21 -12.83 9.67
C ARG A 378 17.34 -11.83 10.43
N ALA A 379 16.40 -11.14 9.74
CA ALA A 379 15.48 -10.21 10.35
C ALA A 379 14.58 -10.89 11.40
N VAL A 380 14.04 -12.06 11.08
CA VAL A 380 13.25 -12.87 12.03
C VAL A 380 14.08 -13.26 13.25
N ARG A 381 15.32 -13.76 13.06
CA ARG A 381 16.21 -14.13 14.19
C ARG A 381 16.60 -12.91 15.02
N ALA A 382 16.91 -11.79 14.38
CA ALA A 382 17.22 -10.54 15.05
C ALA A 382 16.00 -10.04 15.86
N GLY A 383 14.78 -10.11 15.31
CA GLY A 383 13.57 -9.74 16.01
C GLY A 383 13.27 -10.58 17.26
N ILE A 384 13.55 -11.90 17.20
CA ILE A 384 13.42 -12.77 18.38
C ILE A 384 14.41 -12.37 19.48
N LYS A 385 15.68 -12.10 19.12
CA LYS A 385 16.72 -11.66 20.07
C LYS A 385 16.41 -10.26 20.63
N ASP A 386 15.93 -9.37 19.79
CA ASP A 386 15.62 -7.98 20.13
C ASP A 386 14.52 -7.88 21.21
N ARG A 387 13.58 -8.83 21.26
CA ARG A 387 12.55 -8.88 22.32
C ARG A 387 13.14 -8.98 23.73
N ALA A 388 14.17 -9.77 23.90
CA ALA A 388 14.83 -9.91 25.21
C ALA A 388 15.65 -8.65 25.57
N ILE A 389 16.32 -8.06 24.57
CA ILE A 389 17.08 -6.82 24.74
C ILE A 389 16.14 -5.67 25.11
N PHE A 390 15.04 -5.53 24.40
CA PHE A 390 14.06 -4.48 24.64
C PHE A 390 13.37 -4.65 26.01
N ALA A 391 13.07 -5.89 26.43
CA ALA A 391 12.54 -6.17 27.76
C ALA A 391 13.48 -5.70 28.87
N ASP A 392 14.79 -5.81 28.67
CA ASP A 392 15.80 -5.33 29.63
C ASP A 392 15.94 -3.80 29.59
N GLU A 393 15.88 -3.18 28.39
CA GLU A 393 15.90 -1.75 28.18
C GLU A 393 14.75 -1.05 28.91
N ILE A 394 13.50 -1.50 28.74
CA ILE A 394 12.33 -0.87 29.35
C ILE A 394 12.25 -1.05 30.86
N ARG A 395 12.93 -2.04 31.42
CA ARG A 395 13.06 -2.21 32.90
C ARG A 395 14.00 -1.20 33.51
N ARG A 396 15.03 -0.77 32.80
CA ARG A 396 16.06 0.18 33.29
C ARG A 396 15.55 1.59 33.09
N ASP A 397 15.16 2.24 34.18
CA ASP A 397 14.67 3.60 34.17
C ASP A 397 15.26 4.40 35.35
N ARG A 398 16.07 5.41 35.02
CA ARG A 398 16.77 6.22 36.03
C ARG A 398 15.85 7.16 36.82
N PHE A 399 14.68 7.52 36.27
CA PHE A 399 13.75 8.43 36.90
C PHE A 399 12.63 7.73 37.68
N ARG A 400 12.53 6.41 37.56
CA ARG A 400 11.48 5.62 38.20
C ARG A 400 11.45 5.80 39.74
N GLY A 401 12.62 5.93 40.36
CA GLY A 401 12.78 6.12 41.81
C GLY A 401 12.80 7.57 42.26
N THR A 402 12.78 8.54 41.34
CA THR A 402 12.90 9.98 41.69
C THR A 402 11.66 10.46 42.44
N PRO A 403 11.79 11.10 43.62
CA PRO A 403 10.69 11.68 44.34
C PRO A 403 9.98 12.78 43.54
N GLY A 404 8.64 12.89 43.66
CA GLY A 404 7.86 13.90 42.94
C GLY A 404 8.29 15.35 43.21
N ALA A 405 8.82 15.63 44.43
CA ALA A 405 9.33 16.96 44.75
C ALA A 405 10.56 17.37 43.92
N GLN A 406 11.34 16.42 43.45
CA GLN A 406 12.55 16.66 42.65
C GLN A 406 12.23 16.72 41.14
N LEU A 407 11.21 15.96 40.71
CA LEU A 407 10.78 15.92 39.32
C LEU A 407 10.23 17.27 38.88
N LEU A 408 10.70 17.76 37.73
CA LEU A 408 10.15 18.93 37.02
C LEU A 408 10.11 20.19 37.92
N ALA A 409 11.04 20.35 38.85
CA ALA A 409 11.07 21.47 39.80
C ALA A 409 11.17 22.82 39.07
N GLY A 410 11.87 22.89 37.92
CA GLY A 410 12.01 24.08 37.11
C GLY A 410 10.73 24.46 36.31
N LEU A 411 9.71 23.62 36.35
CA LEU A 411 8.40 23.88 35.71
C LEU A 411 7.26 24.04 36.73
N ARG A 412 7.58 24.21 38.03
CA ARG A 412 6.53 24.38 39.06
C ARG A 412 5.60 25.55 38.75
N GLY A 413 4.31 25.28 38.77
CA GLY A 413 3.28 26.26 38.45
C GLY A 413 2.96 26.38 36.97
N LYS A 414 3.81 25.87 36.07
CA LYS A 414 3.60 26.00 34.65
C LYS A 414 2.64 24.94 34.08
N ASP A 415 1.85 25.35 33.10
CA ASP A 415 1.02 24.48 32.27
C ASP A 415 1.86 24.00 31.09
N VAL A 416 2.03 22.70 30.96
CA VAL A 416 2.87 22.12 29.91
C VAL A 416 1.99 21.35 28.92
N ILE A 417 1.98 21.81 27.68
CA ILE A 417 1.24 21.19 26.57
C ILE A 417 2.25 20.57 25.61
N VAL A 418 2.08 19.30 25.27
CA VAL A 418 2.82 18.61 24.21
C VAL A 418 1.88 18.40 23.04
N ALA A 419 2.05 19.18 21.98
CA ALA A 419 1.23 19.12 20.77
C ALA A 419 1.96 18.34 19.67
N PHE A 420 1.43 17.17 19.34
CA PHE A 420 1.88 16.41 18.18
C PHE A 420 1.13 16.88 16.93
N VAL A 421 1.84 17.45 15.97
CA VAL A 421 1.30 17.82 14.67
C VAL A 421 1.49 16.64 13.73
N GLU A 422 0.39 16.01 13.34
CA GLU A 422 0.35 14.83 12.48
C GLU A 422 1.12 15.05 11.19
N SER A 423 2.02 14.12 10.86
CA SER A 423 2.83 14.14 9.63
C SER A 423 3.71 15.40 9.42
N TYR A 424 3.98 16.19 10.47
CA TYR A 424 4.85 17.36 10.41
C TYR A 424 6.32 16.94 10.34
N GLY A 425 6.75 16.55 9.15
CA GLY A 425 8.11 16.10 8.89
C GLY A 425 9.06 17.22 8.47
N LYS A 426 10.37 16.95 8.50
CA LYS A 426 11.42 17.83 7.99
C LYS A 426 11.17 18.30 6.55
N VAL A 427 10.47 17.49 5.74
CA VAL A 427 10.10 17.87 4.36
C VAL A 427 9.21 19.11 4.30
N ALA A 428 8.47 19.41 5.36
CA ALA A 428 7.63 20.61 5.44
C ALA A 428 8.47 21.87 5.52
N VAL A 429 9.59 21.83 6.25
CA VAL A 429 10.48 22.99 6.47
C VAL A 429 11.73 22.95 5.60
N ARG A 430 11.93 21.89 4.80
CA ARG A 430 13.18 21.74 4.05
C ARG A 430 13.12 20.76 2.90
N GLY A 431 13.76 21.14 1.78
CA GLY A 431 14.02 20.22 0.66
C GLY A 431 12.83 19.94 -0.24
N SER A 432 11.70 20.64 -0.07
CA SER A 432 10.52 20.51 -0.92
C SER A 432 10.20 21.81 -1.66
N SER A 433 9.36 21.72 -2.71
CA SER A 433 8.87 22.89 -3.44
C SER A 433 7.94 23.79 -2.62
N PHE A 434 7.40 23.28 -1.52
CA PHE A 434 6.47 23.98 -0.64
C PHE A 434 7.10 24.45 0.68
N SER A 435 8.30 23.96 1.04
CA SER A 435 8.96 24.36 2.28
C SER A 435 9.16 25.88 2.41
N PRO A 436 9.42 26.69 1.35
CA PRO A 436 9.53 28.14 1.51
C PRO A 436 8.27 28.82 2.06
N ARG A 437 7.07 28.25 1.81
CA ARG A 437 5.82 28.80 2.36
C ARG A 437 5.67 28.49 3.84
N VAL A 438 6.00 27.26 4.24
CA VAL A 438 5.98 26.85 5.65
C VAL A 438 7.06 27.59 6.43
N ASP A 439 8.24 27.80 5.84
CA ASP A 439 9.33 28.59 6.42
C ASP A 439 8.88 30.03 6.70
N ALA A 440 8.22 30.70 5.73
CA ALA A 440 7.71 32.04 5.90
C ALA A 440 6.68 32.12 7.04
N LEU A 441 5.78 31.12 7.16
CA LEU A 441 4.81 31.02 8.25
C LEU A 441 5.48 30.84 9.61
N LEU A 442 6.55 30.02 9.70
CA LEU A 442 7.30 29.84 10.94
C LEU A 442 8.08 31.08 11.36
N ASP A 443 8.66 31.81 10.38
CA ASP A 443 9.33 33.08 10.62
C ASP A 443 8.34 34.15 11.10
N GLU A 444 7.19 34.30 10.41
CA GLU A 444 6.09 35.19 10.83
C GLU A 444 5.54 34.78 12.20
N GLY A 445 5.29 33.47 12.41
CA GLY A 445 4.84 32.92 13.69
C GLY A 445 5.80 33.22 14.83
N THR A 446 7.12 33.20 14.56
CA THR A 446 8.13 33.58 15.55
C THR A 446 8.00 35.04 15.95
N GLU A 447 7.79 35.97 15.02
CA GLU A 447 7.60 37.39 15.33
C GLU A 447 6.28 37.65 16.05
N ARG A 448 5.20 36.96 15.65
CA ARG A 448 3.89 37.05 16.33
C ARG A 448 3.97 36.58 17.79
N LEU A 449 4.63 35.44 18.04
CA LEU A 449 4.87 34.95 19.39
C LEU A 449 5.70 35.91 20.24
N ARG A 450 6.77 36.53 19.65
CA ARG A 450 7.57 37.53 20.34
C ARG A 450 6.76 38.78 20.69
N ALA A 451 5.89 39.22 19.78
CA ALA A 451 4.99 40.35 20.04
C ALA A 451 4.01 40.05 21.18
N ALA A 452 3.64 38.76 21.37
CA ALA A 452 2.83 38.29 22.49
C ALA A 452 3.65 37.96 23.76
N GLY A 453 4.97 38.23 23.78
CA GLY A 453 5.85 37.99 24.92
C GLY A 453 6.42 36.57 25.00
N PHE A 454 6.16 35.71 24.01
CA PHE A 454 6.66 34.34 24.01
C PHE A 454 7.97 34.22 23.21
N HIS A 455 8.83 33.31 23.66
CA HIS A 455 10.07 32.95 22.99
C HIS A 455 10.05 31.47 22.64
N ALA A 456 10.80 31.04 21.60
CA ALA A 456 10.84 29.68 21.15
C ALA A 456 12.29 29.24 20.91
N ARG A 457 12.55 27.93 21.14
CA ARG A 457 13.75 27.25 20.70
C ARG A 457 13.40 26.00 19.92
N SER A 458 14.09 25.76 18.82
CA SER A 458 13.77 24.67 17.89
C SER A 458 14.96 23.82 17.49
N ALA A 459 14.68 22.57 17.13
CA ALA A 459 15.64 21.57 16.66
C ALA A 459 14.92 20.49 15.85
N PHE A 460 15.59 19.35 15.64
CA PHE A 460 14.99 18.17 15.03
C PHE A 460 15.05 16.96 15.94
N LEU A 461 14.04 16.11 15.83
CA LEU A 461 14.08 14.75 16.38
C LEU A 461 14.01 13.73 15.25
N THR A 462 14.76 12.62 15.35
CA THR A 462 14.56 11.47 14.47
C THR A 462 13.41 10.62 15.02
N SER A 463 12.33 10.49 14.27
CA SER A 463 11.17 9.67 14.61
C SER A 463 11.44 8.18 14.39
N PRO A 464 10.86 7.29 15.22
CA PRO A 464 10.97 5.84 15.02
C PRO A 464 10.12 5.32 13.85
N THR A 465 9.25 6.14 13.29
CA THR A 465 8.31 5.77 12.24
C THR A 465 8.29 6.79 11.09
N PHE A 466 7.70 6.39 9.96
CA PHE A 466 7.60 7.17 8.74
C PHE A 466 6.25 6.89 8.09
N GLY A 467 5.56 7.91 7.60
CA GLY A 467 4.34 7.78 6.83
C GLY A 467 3.10 7.30 7.60
N GLY A 468 3.21 7.13 8.92
CA GLY A 468 2.11 6.68 9.78
C GLY A 468 2.59 5.95 11.01
N ALA A 469 1.67 5.30 11.74
CA ALA A 469 1.89 4.63 13.02
C ALA A 469 2.34 5.58 14.14
N SER A 470 1.69 6.72 14.24
CA SER A 470 1.96 7.83 15.18
C SER A 470 2.11 7.37 16.64
N TRP A 471 1.35 6.34 17.07
CA TRP A 471 1.48 5.77 18.43
C TRP A 471 2.87 5.24 18.75
N LEU A 472 3.71 4.87 17.75
CA LEU A 472 5.11 4.47 17.96
C LEU A 472 5.97 5.69 18.31
N ALA A 473 5.72 6.83 17.68
CA ALA A 473 6.39 8.09 17.98
C ALA A 473 6.00 8.61 19.37
N HIS A 474 4.70 8.68 19.67
CA HIS A 474 4.18 9.09 20.98
C HIS A 474 4.77 8.22 22.10
N SER A 475 4.70 6.89 21.95
CA SER A 475 5.25 5.98 22.95
C SER A 475 6.77 6.09 23.10
N THR A 476 7.49 6.40 22.02
CA THR A 476 8.94 6.64 22.05
C THR A 476 9.26 7.91 22.84
N LEU A 477 8.58 9.01 22.55
CA LEU A 477 8.76 10.27 23.28
C LEU A 477 8.48 10.10 24.77
N HIS A 478 7.33 9.50 25.11
CA HIS A 478 6.90 9.31 26.49
C HIS A 478 7.74 8.35 27.29
N SER A 479 8.17 7.25 26.70
CA SER A 479 8.90 6.19 27.42
C SER A 479 10.41 6.39 27.47
N GLY A 480 10.96 7.20 26.55
CA GLY A 480 12.40 7.30 26.34
C GLY A 480 13.04 6.02 25.81
N ALA A 481 12.24 5.07 25.32
CA ALA A 481 12.70 3.86 24.66
C ALA A 481 12.41 3.94 23.15
N TRP A 482 13.26 3.33 22.31
CA TRP A 482 13.09 3.36 20.85
C TRP A 482 12.03 2.36 20.39
N VAL A 483 10.81 2.82 20.09
CA VAL A 483 9.65 1.99 19.75
C VAL A 483 9.35 2.11 18.26
N ASN A 484 10.07 1.38 17.42
CA ASN A 484 9.94 1.45 15.97
C ASN A 484 9.15 0.29 15.34
N ARG A 485 8.55 -0.59 16.16
CA ARG A 485 7.80 -1.77 15.74
C ARG A 485 6.62 -2.03 16.66
N GLN A 486 5.55 -2.60 16.11
CA GLN A 486 4.34 -2.90 16.88
C GLN A 486 4.61 -3.81 18.09
N TRP A 487 5.42 -4.85 17.94
CA TRP A 487 5.71 -5.75 19.06
C TRP A 487 6.50 -5.08 20.21
N ARG A 488 7.35 -4.05 19.92
CA ARG A 488 7.97 -3.22 20.95
C ARG A 488 6.93 -2.37 21.68
N TYR A 489 5.97 -1.79 20.92
CA TYR A 489 4.84 -1.09 21.49
C TYR A 489 4.02 -2.00 22.42
N ASP A 490 3.63 -3.19 21.92
CA ASP A 490 2.85 -4.15 22.72
C ASP A 490 3.57 -4.56 24.01
N GLN A 491 4.89 -4.75 23.94
CA GLN A 491 5.70 -5.11 25.09
C GLN A 491 5.87 -3.92 26.06
N LEU A 492 6.02 -2.71 25.52
CA LEU A 492 6.12 -1.48 26.33
C LEU A 492 4.83 -1.23 27.10
N VAL A 493 3.67 -1.22 26.43
CA VAL A 493 2.39 -0.91 27.09
C VAL A 493 1.91 -2.00 28.06
N ALA A 494 2.49 -3.20 27.96
CA ALA A 494 2.30 -4.28 28.94
C ALA A 494 3.27 -4.18 30.12
N SER A 495 4.20 -3.23 30.12
CA SER A 495 5.19 -3.02 31.19
C SER A 495 4.76 -1.90 32.13
N ASP A 496 5.56 -1.71 33.17
CA ASP A 496 5.43 -0.61 34.12
C ASP A 496 6.47 0.51 33.87
N ARG A 497 6.92 0.67 32.61
CA ARG A 497 7.87 1.72 32.21
C ARG A 497 7.36 3.09 32.64
N PHE A 498 8.23 3.87 33.30
CA PHE A 498 7.91 5.21 33.77
C PHE A 498 7.88 6.19 32.59
N THR A 499 6.73 6.79 32.33
CA THR A 499 6.52 7.71 31.19
C THR A 499 6.66 9.17 31.61
N LEU A 500 6.73 10.06 30.62
CA LEU A 500 6.72 11.50 30.86
C LEU A 500 5.44 11.92 31.60
N SER A 501 4.27 11.42 31.21
CA SER A 501 3.00 11.66 31.89
C SER A 501 3.00 11.19 33.36
N HIS A 502 3.63 10.06 33.66
CA HIS A 502 3.83 9.60 35.04
C HIS A 502 4.73 10.55 35.83
N ALA A 503 5.76 11.16 35.21
CA ALA A 503 6.62 12.14 35.88
C ALA A 503 5.83 13.37 36.29
N PHE A 504 5.05 13.96 35.39
CA PHE A 504 4.17 15.09 35.69
C PHE A 504 3.12 14.75 36.76
N LYS A 505 2.46 13.60 36.64
CA LYS A 505 1.48 13.16 37.63
C LYS A 505 2.09 13.00 39.02
N ARG A 506 3.25 12.35 39.11
CA ARG A 506 3.97 12.19 40.38
C ARG A 506 4.46 13.51 40.96
N ALA A 507 4.81 14.46 40.11
CA ALA A 507 5.21 15.80 40.51
C ALA A 507 4.00 16.72 40.85
N GLY A 508 2.76 16.25 40.73
CA GLY A 508 1.56 16.92 41.21
C GLY A 508 0.70 17.62 40.15
N TRP A 509 1.06 17.50 38.87
CA TRP A 509 0.26 18.00 37.76
C TRP A 509 -1.04 17.20 37.59
N ARG A 510 -2.08 17.85 37.09
CA ARG A 510 -3.20 17.20 36.45
C ARG A 510 -2.75 16.77 35.06
N THR A 511 -2.98 15.50 34.68
CA THR A 511 -2.52 14.97 33.40
C THR A 511 -3.69 14.59 32.50
N VAL A 512 -3.73 15.12 31.28
CA VAL A 512 -4.81 14.88 30.32
C VAL A 512 -4.24 14.55 28.94
N ASP A 513 -5.06 13.90 28.13
CA ASP A 513 -4.71 13.51 26.77
C ASP A 513 -5.89 13.78 25.84
N TYR A 514 -5.63 14.43 24.70
CA TYR A 514 -6.60 14.78 23.67
C TYR A 514 -6.29 13.99 22.40
N VAL A 515 -7.08 12.93 22.17
CA VAL A 515 -6.95 12.01 21.03
C VAL A 515 -8.22 12.09 20.15
N PRO A 516 -8.42 13.18 19.41
CA PRO A 516 -9.68 13.46 18.70
C PRO A 516 -10.03 12.41 17.64
N ALA A 517 -9.07 11.73 17.06
CA ALA A 517 -9.29 10.68 16.05
C ALA A 517 -9.76 9.36 16.66
N ASN A 518 -9.69 9.18 17.98
CA ASN A 518 -10.08 7.92 18.62
C ASN A 518 -11.59 7.90 18.88
N ASP A 519 -12.29 6.96 18.25
CA ASP A 519 -13.73 6.71 18.42
C ASP A 519 -14.04 5.44 19.23
N ARG A 520 -12.99 4.71 19.69
CA ARG A 520 -13.09 3.39 20.31
C ARG A 520 -12.54 3.34 21.72
N ASN A 521 -12.79 2.20 22.37
CA ASN A 521 -12.13 1.90 23.63
C ASN A 521 -10.62 1.64 23.38
N TRP A 522 -9.78 2.41 24.09
CA TRP A 522 -8.32 2.30 24.02
C TRP A 522 -7.76 1.74 25.33
N PRO A 523 -7.63 0.40 25.45
CA PRO A 523 -7.17 -0.22 26.69
C PRO A 523 -5.75 0.20 27.09
N GLN A 524 -4.89 0.48 26.12
CA GLN A 524 -3.48 0.86 26.31
C GLN A 524 -3.31 2.24 27.00
N ARG A 525 -4.36 3.08 27.06
CA ARG A 525 -4.33 4.36 27.76
C ARG A 525 -3.92 4.25 29.25
N SER A 526 -4.19 3.09 29.86
CA SER A 526 -3.80 2.82 31.25
C SER A 526 -2.28 2.82 31.45
N PHE A 527 -1.51 2.49 30.43
CA PHE A 527 -0.07 2.55 30.45
C PHE A 527 0.47 3.97 30.65
N TYR A 528 -0.18 4.98 30.04
CA TYR A 528 0.26 6.37 30.17
C TYR A 528 -0.19 7.02 31.48
N GLY A 529 -1.24 6.51 32.11
CA GLY A 529 -1.69 6.91 33.43
C GLY A 529 -2.31 8.30 33.53
N TYR A 530 -2.84 8.85 32.44
CA TYR A 530 -3.54 10.13 32.43
C TYR A 530 -4.74 10.15 33.40
N ASP A 531 -5.00 11.30 34.01
CA ASP A 531 -6.17 11.51 34.86
C ASP A 531 -7.46 11.53 34.01
N LYS A 532 -7.38 12.05 32.79
CA LYS A 532 -8.50 12.11 31.83
C LYS A 532 -8.02 11.96 30.41
N VAL A 533 -8.77 11.24 29.58
CA VAL A 533 -8.60 11.17 28.13
C VAL A 533 -9.84 11.75 27.46
N TYR A 534 -9.62 12.69 26.58
CA TYR A 534 -10.61 13.32 25.72
C TYR A 534 -10.50 12.75 24.32
N ASP A 535 -11.59 12.14 23.83
CA ASP A 535 -11.66 11.50 22.52
C ASP A 535 -12.88 11.98 21.73
N GLN A 536 -13.08 11.53 20.52
CA GLN A 536 -14.18 11.92 19.65
C GLN A 536 -15.56 11.82 20.35
N ARG A 537 -15.73 10.88 21.27
CA ARG A 537 -17.03 10.58 21.93
C ARG A 537 -17.38 11.56 23.05
N ASN A 538 -16.40 12.27 23.61
CA ASN A 538 -16.58 13.09 24.81
C ASN A 538 -16.13 14.55 24.65
N LEU A 539 -15.63 14.94 23.48
CA LEU A 539 -15.25 16.31 23.15
C LEU A 539 -16.46 17.21 22.80
N GLY A 540 -17.62 16.64 22.44
CA GLY A 540 -18.85 17.38 22.20
C GLY A 540 -18.91 18.16 20.89
N TYR A 541 -18.07 17.81 19.91
CA TYR A 541 -18.05 18.42 18.57
C TYR A 541 -19.29 18.08 17.75
N LEU A 542 -19.93 19.11 17.15
CA LEU A 542 -21.16 18.99 16.35
C LEU A 542 -20.98 19.44 14.89
N GLY A 543 -19.77 19.71 14.47
CA GLY A 543 -19.44 20.08 13.09
C GLY A 543 -19.21 18.89 12.17
N PRO A 544 -18.83 19.14 10.90
CA PRO A 544 -18.55 18.12 9.90
C PRO A 544 -17.15 17.50 10.10
N ARG A 545 -16.95 16.31 9.56
CA ARG A 545 -15.60 15.72 9.47
C ARG A 545 -14.77 16.42 8.38
N PHE A 546 -13.46 16.48 8.59
CA PHE A 546 -12.47 16.98 7.65
C PHE A 546 -11.60 15.82 7.19
N ALA A 547 -12.04 15.10 6.16
CA ALA A 547 -11.42 13.87 5.69
C ALA A 547 -11.21 12.84 6.83
N PHE A 548 -9.98 12.53 7.22
CA PHE A 548 -9.67 11.66 8.35
C PHE A 548 -10.01 12.33 9.68
N ALA A 549 -9.67 13.61 9.83
CA ALA A 549 -9.89 14.34 11.09
C ALA A 549 -11.39 14.45 11.41
N PRO A 550 -11.85 13.97 12.57
CA PRO A 550 -13.27 14.08 12.95
C PRO A 550 -13.67 15.50 13.33
N MET A 551 -12.71 16.34 13.72
CA MET A 551 -12.87 17.74 14.08
C MET A 551 -11.59 18.52 13.77
N PRO A 552 -11.64 19.85 13.53
CA PRO A 552 -10.46 20.66 13.26
C PRO A 552 -9.61 20.86 14.52
N ASP A 553 -8.29 21.04 14.35
CA ASP A 553 -7.34 21.29 15.43
C ASP A 553 -7.74 22.51 16.27
N GLN A 554 -8.31 23.55 15.64
CA GLN A 554 -8.80 24.74 16.34
C GLN A 554 -9.88 24.38 17.38
N TYR A 555 -10.79 23.45 17.05
CA TYR A 555 -11.78 22.99 18.01
C TYR A 555 -11.13 22.20 19.17
N VAL A 556 -10.14 21.36 18.87
CA VAL A 556 -9.45 20.57 19.90
C VAL A 556 -8.75 21.48 20.91
N LEU A 557 -8.06 22.53 20.43
CA LEU A 557 -7.40 23.50 21.29
C LEU A 557 -8.42 24.37 22.08
N LEU A 558 -9.55 24.75 21.47
CA LEU A 558 -10.62 25.41 22.20
C LEU A 558 -11.20 24.52 23.28
N ALA A 559 -11.35 23.22 23.01
CA ALA A 559 -11.82 22.27 24.03
C ALA A 559 -10.80 22.12 25.16
N LEU A 560 -9.49 22.12 24.88
CA LEU A 560 -8.44 22.18 25.90
C LEU A 560 -8.58 23.42 26.77
N GLN A 561 -8.74 24.58 26.14
CA GLN A 561 -8.96 25.87 26.87
C GLN A 561 -10.19 25.79 27.76
N SER A 562 -11.33 25.40 27.21
CA SER A 562 -12.61 25.47 27.95
C SER A 562 -12.77 24.36 28.98
N LEU A 563 -12.27 23.14 28.70
CA LEU A 563 -12.44 21.98 29.58
C LEU A 563 -11.39 21.89 30.68
N GLU A 564 -10.20 22.46 30.49
CA GLU A 564 -9.11 22.36 31.47
C GLU A 564 -8.46 23.70 31.81
N LEU A 565 -7.97 24.50 30.89
CA LEU A 565 -7.17 25.70 31.19
C LEU A 565 -8.00 26.82 31.83
N ALA A 566 -9.23 27.05 31.39
CA ALA A 566 -10.10 28.11 31.94
C ALA A 566 -10.69 27.82 33.35
N LYS A 567 -10.45 26.62 33.90
CA LYS A 567 -10.90 26.28 35.26
C LYS A 567 -10.15 27.07 36.32
N ARG A 568 -10.88 27.64 37.24
CA ARG A 568 -10.30 28.29 38.43
C ARG A 568 -9.86 27.24 39.47
N ASP A 569 -8.91 27.59 40.31
CA ASP A 569 -8.40 26.74 41.43
C ASP A 569 -7.98 25.31 41.01
N ARG A 570 -7.37 25.19 39.84
CA ARG A 570 -6.86 23.94 39.31
C ARG A 570 -5.36 23.70 39.60
N ARG A 571 -4.93 22.46 39.60
CA ARG A 571 -3.52 22.11 39.57
C ARG A 571 -2.91 22.52 38.22
N PRO A 572 -1.59 22.77 38.15
CA PRO A 572 -0.89 22.90 36.88
C PRO A 572 -1.21 21.72 35.95
N LEU A 573 -1.32 21.98 34.67
CA LEU A 573 -1.77 21.02 33.68
C LEU A 573 -0.59 20.46 32.88
N PHE A 574 -0.56 19.14 32.69
CA PHE A 574 0.16 18.49 31.62
C PHE A 574 -0.85 17.93 30.63
N ALA A 575 -0.83 18.41 29.41
CA ALA A 575 -1.70 17.96 28.34
C ALA A 575 -0.89 17.43 27.17
N GLU A 576 -1.23 16.26 26.67
CA GLU A 576 -0.86 15.81 25.31
C GLU A 576 -2.03 16.12 24.39
N VAL A 577 -1.74 16.60 23.18
CA VAL A 577 -2.74 16.98 22.19
C VAL A 577 -2.34 16.47 20.82
N ASP A 578 -3.15 15.60 20.26
CA ASP A 578 -3.01 15.13 18.88
C ASP A 578 -3.69 16.09 17.91
N MET A 579 -2.92 16.79 17.10
CA MET A 579 -3.41 17.68 16.06
C MET A 579 -3.50 16.92 14.73
N VAL A 580 -4.69 16.48 14.38
CA VAL A 580 -4.92 15.51 13.31
C VAL A 580 -5.41 16.13 11.99
N SER A 581 -5.54 17.45 11.89
CA SER A 581 -6.03 18.10 10.66
C SER A 581 -5.08 17.97 9.48
N SER A 582 -3.81 17.70 9.73
CA SER A 582 -2.77 17.44 8.71
C SER A 582 -2.65 15.97 8.32
N HIS A 583 -3.53 15.08 8.80
CA HIS A 583 -3.56 13.67 8.40
C HIS A 583 -4.09 13.49 6.97
N ALA A 584 -3.46 12.57 6.21
CA ALA A 584 -3.97 12.16 4.89
C ALA A 584 -5.46 11.74 4.97
N PRO A 585 -6.23 11.88 3.88
CA PRO A 585 -5.86 12.13 2.48
C PRO A 585 -5.83 13.61 2.04
N TRP A 586 -5.93 14.60 2.92
CA TRP A 586 -5.86 16.06 2.66
C TRP A 586 -6.93 16.60 1.69
N THR A 587 -8.04 15.91 1.56
CA THR A 587 -9.13 16.29 0.63
C THR A 587 -9.99 17.43 1.13
N ARG A 588 -10.05 17.60 2.45
CA ARG A 588 -10.78 18.68 3.14
C ARG A 588 -9.87 19.22 4.23
N ILE A 589 -9.45 20.47 4.11
CA ILE A 589 -8.59 21.15 5.08
C ILE A 589 -9.42 22.25 5.71
N PRO A 590 -9.49 22.34 7.06
CA PRO A 590 -10.18 23.42 7.72
C PRO A 590 -9.54 24.78 7.45
N GLU A 591 -10.27 25.84 7.66
CA GLU A 591 -9.76 27.22 7.73
C GLU A 591 -9.84 27.73 9.15
N LEU A 592 -8.84 28.54 9.55
CA LEU A 592 -8.84 29.20 10.86
C LEU A 592 -9.91 30.29 10.85
N ILE A 593 -10.78 30.29 11.85
CA ILE A 593 -11.82 31.27 12.05
C ILE A 593 -11.60 32.01 13.38
N ASP A 594 -12.40 33.05 13.68
CA ASP A 594 -12.35 33.69 14.98
C ASP A 594 -12.65 32.70 16.12
N TRP A 595 -11.85 32.77 17.19
CA TRP A 595 -11.97 31.84 18.31
C TRP A 595 -13.35 31.94 19.01
N GLY A 596 -13.96 33.14 19.03
CA GLY A 596 -15.29 33.38 19.60
C GLY A 596 -16.39 32.68 18.79
N ASP A 597 -16.20 32.45 17.51
CA ASP A 597 -17.18 31.85 16.61
C ASP A 597 -17.16 30.33 16.59
N VAL A 598 -16.07 29.70 17.06
CA VAL A 598 -15.88 28.22 16.99
C VAL A 598 -16.99 27.48 17.73
N GLY A 599 -17.35 27.94 18.94
CA GLY A 599 -18.43 27.39 19.75
C GLY A 599 -18.36 25.88 19.93
N ASN A 600 -19.43 25.15 19.59
CA ASN A 600 -19.47 23.69 19.59
C ASN A 600 -19.05 23.05 18.23
N GLY A 601 -18.49 23.85 17.34
CA GLY A 601 -18.04 23.42 16.03
C GLY A 601 -19.13 23.39 14.94
N SER A 602 -20.39 23.68 15.25
CA SER A 602 -21.46 23.65 14.24
C SER A 602 -21.31 24.74 13.17
N ILE A 603 -20.56 25.79 13.41
CA ILE A 603 -20.20 26.84 12.44
C ILE A 603 -19.53 26.28 11.21
N PHE A 604 -18.69 25.23 11.35
CA PHE A 604 -17.99 24.60 10.26
C PHE A 604 -18.91 23.88 9.26
N ASN A 605 -20.21 23.66 9.58
CA ASN A 605 -21.18 23.16 8.60
C ASN A 605 -21.53 24.21 7.53
N SER A 606 -21.39 25.51 7.84
CA SER A 606 -21.71 26.61 6.93
C SER A 606 -20.51 27.09 6.12
N ILE A 607 -19.29 26.66 6.46
CA ILE A 607 -18.06 27.03 5.74
C ILE A 607 -17.93 26.11 4.52
N PRO A 608 -17.92 26.65 3.27
CA PRO A 608 -17.71 25.84 2.09
C PRO A 608 -16.32 25.24 2.11
N VAL A 609 -16.22 23.95 2.28
CA VAL A 609 -14.96 23.22 2.11
C VAL A 609 -15.00 22.58 0.74
N GLY A 610 -14.09 22.96 -0.14
CA GLY A 610 -14.02 22.38 -1.49
C GLY A 610 -13.91 20.84 -1.42
N GLU A 611 -14.89 20.15 -1.98
CA GLU A 611 -14.87 18.68 -2.02
C GLU A 611 -14.06 18.22 -3.23
N VAL A 612 -12.83 17.79 -2.97
CA VAL A 612 -12.04 17.07 -3.95
C VAL A 612 -12.05 15.60 -3.53
N THR A 613 -12.44 14.70 -4.45
CA THR A 613 -12.39 13.27 -4.14
C THR A 613 -10.95 12.81 -3.95
N THR A 614 -10.72 11.84 -3.08
CA THR A 614 -9.38 11.26 -2.85
C THR A 614 -8.75 10.80 -4.15
N ALA A 615 -9.50 10.13 -5.03
CA ALA A 615 -9.00 9.65 -6.31
C ALA A 615 -8.56 10.80 -7.23
N ALA A 616 -9.30 11.91 -7.27
CA ALA A 616 -8.96 13.07 -8.07
C ALA A 616 -7.71 13.79 -7.54
N LEU A 617 -7.61 14.02 -6.21
CA LEU A 617 -6.45 14.64 -5.60
C LEU A 617 -5.19 13.76 -5.79
N TRP A 618 -5.28 12.46 -5.52
CA TRP A 618 -4.14 11.54 -5.53
C TRP A 618 -3.71 11.12 -6.94
N SER A 619 -4.44 11.51 -7.97
CA SER A 619 -4.00 11.36 -9.37
C SER A 619 -2.89 12.35 -9.76
N ASP A 620 -2.72 13.44 -9.01
CA ASP A 620 -1.71 14.48 -9.23
C ASP A 620 -0.84 14.67 -7.98
N GLN A 621 0.43 14.27 -8.07
CA GLN A 621 1.37 14.34 -6.95
C GLN A 621 1.65 15.78 -6.49
N ASP A 622 1.66 16.74 -7.38
CA ASP A 622 1.93 18.13 -7.00
C ASP A 622 0.71 18.74 -6.30
N ALA A 623 -0.51 18.35 -6.70
CA ALA A 623 -1.74 18.70 -6.00
C ALA A 623 -1.76 18.10 -4.57
N VAL A 624 -1.36 16.84 -4.39
CA VAL A 624 -1.22 16.20 -3.07
C VAL A 624 -0.24 16.96 -2.19
N ARG A 625 0.94 17.34 -2.72
CA ARG A 625 1.94 18.11 -1.96
C ARG A 625 1.45 19.49 -1.55
N ALA A 626 0.75 20.17 -2.46
CA ALA A 626 0.15 21.47 -2.15
C ALA A 626 -0.95 21.35 -1.08
N ALA A 627 -1.75 20.29 -1.11
CA ALA A 627 -2.76 20.02 -0.09
C ALA A 627 -2.13 19.68 1.27
N TYR A 628 -1.10 18.84 1.29
CA TYR A 628 -0.30 18.57 2.49
C TYR A 628 0.27 19.85 3.10
N ALA A 629 0.92 20.70 2.28
CA ALA A 629 1.50 21.94 2.76
C ALA A 629 0.45 22.84 3.42
N ARG A 630 -0.73 23.02 2.80
CA ARG A 630 -1.83 23.80 3.37
C ARG A 630 -2.32 23.21 4.70
N SER A 631 -2.34 21.89 4.84
CA SER A 631 -2.78 21.26 6.11
C SER A 631 -1.78 21.50 7.24
N ILE A 632 -0.48 21.47 6.95
CA ILE A 632 0.58 21.83 7.91
C ILE A 632 0.51 23.32 8.27
N GLU A 633 0.36 24.19 7.26
CA GLU A 633 0.17 25.63 7.46
C GLU A 633 -1.03 25.92 8.39
N TYR A 634 -2.15 25.22 8.19
CA TYR A 634 -3.32 25.34 9.05
C TYR A 634 -3.00 24.94 10.49
N SER A 635 -2.45 23.75 10.74
CA SER A 635 -2.17 23.26 12.08
C SER A 635 -1.17 24.16 12.83
N LEU A 636 -0.08 24.59 12.17
CA LEU A 636 0.91 25.47 12.77
C LEU A 636 0.36 26.85 13.05
N ASN A 637 -0.39 27.46 12.11
CA ASN A 637 -1.02 28.77 12.33
C ASN A 637 -2.06 28.72 13.44
N THR A 638 -2.77 27.61 13.57
CA THR A 638 -3.74 27.39 14.66
C THR A 638 -3.03 27.39 16.03
N LEU A 639 -1.87 26.74 16.14
CA LEU A 639 -1.06 26.76 17.38
C LEU A 639 -0.54 28.15 17.71
N VAL A 640 0.02 28.89 16.75
CA VAL A 640 0.47 30.27 16.97
C VAL A 640 -0.68 31.16 17.42
N SER A 641 -1.83 31.07 16.73
CA SER A 641 -3.03 31.83 17.07
C SER A 641 -3.60 31.45 18.44
N PHE A 642 -3.50 30.19 18.84
CA PHE A 642 -3.90 29.74 20.18
C PHE A 642 -3.05 30.41 21.27
N VAL A 643 -1.74 30.45 21.10
CA VAL A 643 -0.82 31.10 22.06
C VAL A 643 -1.06 32.60 22.12
N GLU A 644 -1.28 33.27 20.98
CA GLU A 644 -1.61 34.71 20.96
C GLU A 644 -2.92 35.04 21.69
N HIS A 645 -3.91 34.15 21.59
CA HIS A 645 -5.25 34.44 22.10
C HIS A 645 -5.44 33.98 23.55
N TYR A 646 -4.87 32.84 23.94
CA TYR A 646 -5.08 32.17 25.22
C TYR A 646 -3.81 31.99 26.05
N GLY A 647 -2.63 32.28 25.49
CA GLY A 647 -1.36 32.10 26.20
C GLY A 647 -1.26 33.05 27.40
N ASP A 648 -0.76 32.54 28.51
CA ASP A 648 -0.43 33.29 29.72
C ASP A 648 1.02 33.04 30.14
N ASP A 649 1.46 33.67 31.24
CA ASP A 649 2.82 33.59 31.77
C ASP A 649 3.22 32.18 32.20
N ASP A 650 2.27 31.30 32.42
CA ASP A 650 2.50 29.95 32.87
C ASP A 650 2.50 28.91 31.75
N LEU A 651 2.19 29.31 30.51
CA LEU A 651 2.14 28.41 29.38
C LEU A 651 3.55 28.01 28.92
N VAL A 652 3.78 26.70 28.81
CA VAL A 652 4.92 26.07 28.12
C VAL A 652 4.35 25.12 27.08
N LEU A 653 4.63 25.39 25.82
CA LEU A 653 4.14 24.57 24.70
C LEU A 653 5.31 23.87 23.99
N VAL A 654 5.27 22.55 23.94
CA VAL A 654 6.17 21.70 23.14
C VAL A 654 5.43 21.28 21.88
N VAL A 655 5.87 21.76 20.72
CA VAL A 655 5.28 21.43 19.41
C VAL A 655 6.25 20.54 18.65
N LEU A 656 5.78 19.41 18.14
CA LEU A 656 6.62 18.53 17.34
C LEU A 656 5.81 17.77 16.32
N GLY A 657 6.50 17.26 15.28
CA GLY A 657 5.93 16.26 14.39
C GLY A 657 6.05 14.85 14.98
N ASP A 658 5.12 13.99 14.64
CA ASP A 658 5.17 12.56 15.00
C ASP A 658 6.03 11.76 14.00
N HIS A 659 5.90 12.01 12.69
CA HIS A 659 6.68 11.39 11.62
C HIS A 659 6.67 12.23 10.34
N GLN A 660 7.52 11.83 9.37
CA GLN A 660 7.44 12.34 8.01
C GLN A 660 6.16 11.85 7.31
N PRO A 661 5.57 12.62 6.39
CA PRO A 661 4.49 12.13 5.54
C PRO A 661 5.00 11.01 4.61
N SER A 662 4.06 10.24 4.03
CA SER A 662 4.37 9.16 3.08
C SER A 662 5.13 9.65 1.84
N THR A 663 5.72 8.72 1.09
CA THR A 663 6.62 9.01 -0.04
C THR A 663 5.97 9.74 -1.22
N ILE A 664 4.65 9.78 -1.30
CA ILE A 664 3.92 10.61 -2.28
C ILE A 664 4.23 12.10 -2.06
N VAL A 665 4.48 12.52 -0.82
CA VAL A 665 4.86 13.88 -0.44
C VAL A 665 6.37 14.06 -0.48
N THR A 666 7.13 13.19 0.21
CA THR A 666 8.59 13.32 0.35
C THR A 666 9.37 13.01 -0.92
N ARG A 667 8.78 12.31 -1.88
CA ARG A 667 9.40 11.60 -3.01
C ARG A 667 10.29 10.44 -2.53
N LEU A 668 10.36 9.40 -3.37
CA LEU A 668 11.29 8.29 -3.15
C LEU A 668 12.73 8.78 -3.36
N HIS A 669 13.50 8.86 -2.30
CA HIS A 669 14.92 9.12 -2.32
C HIS A 669 15.65 7.97 -1.61
N PRO A 670 16.87 7.58 -2.01
CA PRO A 670 17.59 6.48 -1.34
C PRO A 670 17.91 6.72 0.14
N GLU A 671 17.94 7.98 0.56
CA GLU A 671 18.21 8.40 1.94
C GLU A 671 17.07 9.31 2.42
N LEU A 672 15.92 8.72 2.76
CA LEU A 672 14.82 9.45 3.37
C LEU A 672 15.17 9.78 4.83
N SER A 673 15.05 11.06 5.19
CA SER A 673 15.19 11.46 6.58
C SER A 673 13.92 11.10 7.35
N HIS A 674 14.06 10.56 8.56
CA HIS A 674 12.98 10.37 9.52
C HIS A 674 12.85 11.56 10.49
N ASP A 675 13.55 12.65 10.23
CA ASP A 675 13.58 13.80 11.13
C ASP A 675 12.26 14.58 11.07
N VAL A 676 11.86 15.04 12.24
CA VAL A 676 10.68 15.89 12.48
C VAL A 676 11.11 17.15 13.25
N PRO A 677 10.54 18.31 12.98
CA PRO A 677 10.80 19.50 13.77
C PRO A 677 10.24 19.38 15.19
N ILE A 678 10.91 20.01 16.14
CA ILE A 678 10.45 20.23 17.50
C ILE A 678 10.74 21.65 17.95
N SER A 679 9.80 22.27 18.64
CA SER A 679 9.97 23.59 19.26
C SER A 679 9.45 23.58 20.70
N ILE A 680 10.13 24.29 21.59
CA ILE A 680 9.66 24.62 22.94
C ILE A 680 9.41 26.13 22.98
N ILE A 681 8.17 26.50 23.34
CA ILE A 681 7.67 27.88 23.37
C ILE A 681 7.31 28.18 24.83
N ALA A 682 7.77 29.28 25.37
CA ALA A 682 7.42 29.73 26.73
C ALA A 682 7.41 31.25 26.81
N HIS A 683 6.57 31.80 27.67
CA HIS A 683 6.57 33.20 28.06
C HIS A 683 7.70 33.49 29.05
N ASP A 684 7.87 32.61 30.05
CA ASP A 684 8.91 32.75 31.08
C ASP A 684 10.30 32.39 30.52
N PRO A 685 11.25 33.37 30.41
CA PRO A 685 12.60 33.09 29.91
C PRO A 685 13.35 32.04 30.71
N ALA A 686 13.09 31.91 32.01
CA ALA A 686 13.77 30.94 32.89
C ALA A 686 13.54 29.48 32.43
N VAL A 687 12.43 29.19 31.76
CA VAL A 687 12.15 27.88 31.16
C VAL A 687 13.13 27.58 30.04
N LEU A 688 13.36 28.54 29.13
CA LEU A 688 14.26 28.36 27.98
C LEU A 688 15.74 28.43 28.38
N ASP A 689 16.08 29.14 29.46
CA ASP A 689 17.44 29.19 30.01
C ASP A 689 17.89 27.82 30.52
N GLN A 690 17.00 26.99 31.06
CA GLN A 690 17.32 25.63 31.51
C GLN A 690 17.72 24.71 30.38
N ILE A 691 17.29 25.01 29.16
CA ILE A 691 17.64 24.26 27.95
C ILE A 691 18.69 24.97 27.08
N ALA A 692 19.27 26.06 27.52
CA ALA A 692 20.28 26.83 26.74
C ALA A 692 21.46 25.94 26.29
N GLY A 693 21.85 24.98 27.12
CA GLY A 693 22.92 24.03 26.81
C GLY A 693 22.58 22.95 25.76
N TRP A 694 21.35 22.93 25.23
CA TRP A 694 20.94 21.94 24.22
C TRP A 694 21.42 22.27 22.81
N GLY A 695 21.86 23.52 22.57
CA GLY A 695 22.25 23.98 21.26
C GLY A 695 21.08 24.17 20.29
N TRP A 696 19.85 24.24 20.81
CA TRP A 696 18.66 24.54 20.02
C TRP A 696 18.65 26.00 19.57
N GLU A 697 18.13 26.25 18.40
CA GLU A 697 18.13 27.56 17.75
C GLU A 697 16.91 28.40 18.13
N ASP A 698 17.07 29.73 18.13
CA ASP A 698 15.97 30.65 18.44
C ASP A 698 14.91 30.68 17.33
N GLY A 699 13.64 30.71 17.73
CA GLY A 699 12.48 30.75 16.84
C GLY A 699 11.89 29.36 16.56
N LEU A 700 10.86 29.34 15.71
CA LEU A 700 10.11 28.13 15.36
C LEU A 700 10.75 27.32 14.23
N ARG A 701 11.62 27.93 13.44
CA ARG A 701 12.23 27.32 12.25
C ARG A 701 13.65 26.85 12.53
N PRO A 702 13.89 25.54 12.66
CA PRO A 702 15.25 25.02 12.82
C PRO A 702 16.04 25.12 11.51
N SER A 703 17.31 25.59 11.60
CA SER A 703 18.23 25.69 10.47
C SER A 703 18.76 24.31 10.01
N PRO A 704 19.52 24.24 8.90
CA PRO A 704 20.18 22.98 8.48
C PRO A 704 21.16 22.43 9.52
N GLN A 705 21.68 23.31 10.35
CA GLN A 705 22.71 23.01 11.34
C GLN A 705 22.13 22.71 12.72
N ALA A 706 20.82 22.88 12.90
CA ALA A 706 20.14 22.57 14.15
C ALA A 706 20.41 21.12 14.59
N PRO A 707 20.55 20.88 15.88
CA PRO A 707 20.82 19.54 16.39
C PRO A 707 19.70 18.56 16.02
N VAL A 708 20.08 17.31 15.78
CA VAL A 708 19.13 16.20 15.55
C VAL A 708 19.31 15.17 16.65
N TRP A 709 18.27 14.85 17.39
CA TRP A 709 18.31 13.83 18.44
C TRP A 709 17.40 12.67 18.11
N PRO A 710 17.72 11.43 18.53
CA PRO A 710 16.72 10.38 18.55
C PRO A 710 15.52 10.82 19.42
N MET A 711 14.30 10.63 18.95
CA MET A 711 13.09 11.01 19.70
C MET A 711 13.05 10.35 21.10
N SER A 712 13.61 9.16 21.24
CA SER A 712 13.76 8.48 22.55
C SER A 712 14.67 9.22 23.55
N ALA A 713 15.54 10.13 23.07
CA ALA A 713 16.39 10.90 23.99
C ALA A 713 15.65 12.08 24.65
N PHE A 714 14.50 12.50 24.10
CA PHE A 714 13.80 13.70 24.57
C PHE A 714 13.36 13.60 26.01
N ARG A 715 12.66 12.53 26.41
CA ARG A 715 12.16 12.35 27.79
C ARG A 715 13.25 12.55 28.84
N ASP A 716 14.35 11.84 28.67
CA ASP A 716 15.40 11.84 29.66
C ASP A 716 16.15 13.19 29.73
N ARG A 717 16.33 13.86 28.58
CA ARG A 717 16.91 15.21 28.54
C ARG A 717 15.96 16.23 29.15
N PHE A 718 14.67 16.14 28.82
CA PHE A 718 13.64 17.03 29.37
C PHE A 718 13.57 16.90 30.90
N LEU A 719 13.42 15.68 31.42
CA LEU A 719 13.40 15.48 32.87
C LEU A 719 14.71 15.95 33.53
N SER A 720 15.87 15.71 32.93
CA SER A 720 17.17 16.16 33.50
C SER A 720 17.34 17.67 33.49
N ALA A 721 16.75 18.39 32.52
CA ALA A 721 16.87 19.85 32.47
C ALA A 721 16.01 20.54 33.53
N PHE A 722 14.85 19.99 33.81
CA PHE A 722 13.87 20.60 34.71
C PHE A 722 13.82 19.97 36.11
N ASP A 723 14.57 18.91 36.40
CA ASP A 723 14.69 18.36 37.75
C ASP A 723 15.63 19.21 38.61
N THR A 724 15.40 19.22 39.93
CA THR A 724 16.44 19.77 40.83
C THR A 724 17.67 18.90 40.72
N GLN A 725 18.77 19.48 40.22
CA GLN A 725 20.06 18.80 40.35
C GLN A 725 20.32 18.50 41.82
N PRO A 726 20.70 17.26 42.22
CA PRO A 726 21.25 17.04 43.56
C PRO A 726 22.42 18.00 43.69
N ALA A 727 22.45 18.80 44.76
CA ALA A 727 23.57 19.66 45.08
C ALA A 727 24.82 18.82 44.92
N ALA A 728 25.75 19.25 44.05
CA ALA A 728 27.02 18.57 43.87
C ALA A 728 27.71 18.57 45.25
N GLY A 729 27.67 17.39 45.91
CA GLY A 729 28.36 17.14 47.16
C GLY A 729 29.79 16.71 46.89
#